data_4bf04d4a4b3a56ca6782e27fffead9a8
#
_entry.id   4bf04d4a4b3a56ca6782e27fffead9a8
#
_cell.length_a   1.000
_cell.length_b   1.000
_cell.length_c   1.000
_cell.angle_alpha   90.00
_cell.angle_beta   90.00
_cell.angle_gamma   90.00
#
_symmetry.space_group_name_H-M   'P 1'
#
loop_
_entity.id
_entity.type
_entity.pdbx_description
1 polymer ?
#
loop_
_entity_poly.entity_id
_entity_poly.type
_entity_poly.pdbx_seq_one_letter_code
_entity_poly.pdbx_strand_id
1 'polypeptide(L)'
;MAKNLVIVESPAKVKTIKKFLGSNYTVDASGGHVRDLPKSQLGFDPENDYEPKYITIRGKGDVLARLRKEVKKADHVYLATDPDREGEAISWHLSKALKLEENGDGKVQRITFNEITKNAVKESLKHPRELDMNLVDAQQARRMLDRMVGYMISPLLWAKVKRGLSAGRVQSVALRMICDREEEINSFIPEEYWTLDAKLSPENSRRTLTAHYYGKNGKKTPLNSAADVEAVLRDLEGAAFTVSEVKPAERTKKSPLPFTTSTLQQVAASSLNFSTSKTMRLAQQLYEGVDVQGKGTIALITYLRTDSTRVSAEAEAAAADYIAGHYGEQYVGERQAQKKSDVRIQDAHEAIRPVDITLTPVMVKESLGRDLFRLYQLIWNRFTASRMKPAVYEQTSVRISAGEHVFTMSSSRVLFDGFLSVYTIDSEKEEKNELTEKLQPGMVMQVNALEKEQHFTQPPAHYTEATLVRAMEEAGIGRPSTYAPTIAVIMNRHYIIKENKNLFVTELGEVVNGIMEKAFPTIVDTKFTANMEFLLDSIGEGSVPWKTVIENFYPDLDEAVAEAQKKLETVKVADEVTDEICEVCGRNMVIKYGPHGKFLACPGFPDCRNTKPYLEKIGVACPKCGKDLVVRKSKKGRRYYGCSGYPDCDFMSWTKPSAEKCPRCGKIMYEKGKKLLCSDPECGFVRTV
;
A
#
# COMPACT_ATOMS: atom_id res chain seq x y z
N MET A 1 -27.40 5.95 -40.59
CA MET A 1 -26.50 6.48 -39.56
C MET A 1 -25.37 5.47 -39.36
N ALA A 2 -24.14 5.94 -39.32
CA ALA A 2 -22.96 5.07 -39.13
C ALA A 2 -23.09 4.31 -37.80
N LYS A 3 -22.76 3.01 -37.79
CA LYS A 3 -22.75 2.17 -36.60
C LYS A 3 -21.34 2.13 -36.03
N ASN A 4 -21.19 2.56 -34.78
CA ASN A 4 -19.91 2.61 -34.12
C ASN A 4 -19.83 1.51 -33.05
N LEU A 5 -18.69 0.83 -32.96
CA LEU A 5 -18.37 -0.12 -31.90
C LEU A 5 -17.29 0.46 -31.00
N VAL A 6 -17.54 0.50 -29.69
CA VAL A 6 -16.56 0.89 -28.67
C VAL A 6 -16.18 -0.34 -27.87
N ILE A 7 -14.90 -0.71 -27.88
CA ILE A 7 -14.40 -1.87 -27.13
C ILE A 7 -13.59 -1.38 -25.93
N VAL A 8 -14.04 -1.76 -24.75
CA VAL A 8 -13.37 -1.49 -23.46
C VAL A 8 -12.78 -2.77 -22.86
N GLU A 9 -11.93 -2.66 -21.85
CA GLU A 9 -11.33 -3.85 -21.23
C GLU A 9 -12.26 -4.54 -20.21
N SER A 10 -13.22 -3.82 -19.60
CA SER A 10 -14.02 -4.41 -18.50
C SER A 10 -15.54 -4.30 -18.74
N PRO A 11 -16.34 -5.30 -18.34
CA PRO A 11 -17.79 -5.24 -18.41
C PRO A 11 -18.41 -4.13 -17.55
N ALA A 12 -17.74 -3.71 -16.47
CA ALA A 12 -18.21 -2.61 -15.62
C ALA A 12 -18.22 -1.29 -16.39
N LYS A 13 -17.16 -1.00 -17.16
CA LYS A 13 -17.08 0.20 -18.02
C LYS A 13 -18.17 0.22 -19.09
N VAL A 14 -18.57 -0.94 -19.63
CA VAL A 14 -19.66 -1.02 -20.62
C VAL A 14 -20.94 -0.36 -20.07
N LYS A 15 -21.31 -0.70 -18.82
CA LYS A 15 -22.52 -0.15 -18.19
C LYS A 15 -22.47 1.36 -18.02
N THR A 16 -21.31 1.89 -17.66
CA THR A 16 -21.10 3.32 -17.44
C THR A 16 -21.07 4.10 -18.76
N ILE A 17 -20.27 3.66 -19.72
CA ILE A 17 -20.03 4.37 -21.00
C ILE A 17 -21.27 4.32 -21.92
N LYS A 18 -21.99 3.18 -21.95
CA LYS A 18 -23.19 3.01 -22.79
C LYS A 18 -24.25 4.10 -22.49
N LYS A 19 -24.34 4.61 -21.27
CA LYS A 19 -25.28 5.67 -20.89
C LYS A 19 -24.95 7.03 -21.52
N PHE A 20 -23.68 7.25 -21.88
CA PHE A 20 -23.21 8.54 -22.41
C PHE A 20 -23.32 8.62 -23.93
N LEU A 21 -23.41 7.45 -24.58
CA LEU A 21 -23.42 7.31 -26.02
C LEU A 21 -24.83 7.06 -26.54
N GLY A 22 -25.11 7.54 -27.74
CA GLY A 22 -26.42 7.37 -28.39
C GLY A 22 -26.62 5.97 -28.97
N SER A 23 -27.79 5.74 -29.58
CA SER A 23 -28.20 4.46 -30.17
C SER A 23 -27.30 3.98 -31.31
N ASN A 24 -26.49 4.86 -31.90
CA ASN A 24 -25.54 4.53 -32.96
C ASN A 24 -24.26 3.86 -32.45
N TYR A 25 -24.09 3.76 -31.12
CA TYR A 25 -22.93 3.17 -30.50
C TYR A 25 -23.28 1.84 -29.83
N THR A 26 -22.54 0.81 -30.18
CA THR A 26 -22.50 -0.46 -29.41
C THR A 26 -21.26 -0.42 -28.55
N VAL A 27 -21.40 -0.73 -27.25
CA VAL A 27 -20.27 -0.82 -26.31
C VAL A 27 -20.15 -2.26 -25.86
N ASP A 28 -18.98 -2.86 -25.99
CA ASP A 28 -18.68 -4.23 -25.56
C ASP A 28 -17.28 -4.31 -24.91
N ALA A 29 -17.00 -5.44 -24.22
CA ALA A 29 -15.78 -5.61 -23.46
C ALA A 29 -14.97 -6.83 -23.88
N SER A 30 -13.63 -6.68 -23.87
CA SER A 30 -12.67 -7.77 -24.08
C SER A 30 -12.48 -8.65 -22.83
N GLY A 31 -12.77 -8.10 -21.65
CA GLY A 31 -12.47 -8.75 -20.37
C GLY A 31 -10.96 -8.83 -20.07
N GLY A 32 -10.19 -7.81 -20.47
CA GLY A 32 -8.73 -7.73 -20.38
C GLY A 32 -8.01 -8.26 -21.60
N HIS A 33 -6.77 -8.72 -21.44
CA HIS A 33 -5.97 -9.29 -22.54
C HIS A 33 -6.65 -10.47 -23.22
N VAL A 34 -6.55 -10.55 -24.54
CA VAL A 34 -7.09 -11.65 -25.37
C VAL A 34 -5.98 -12.53 -25.93
N ARG A 35 -4.73 -12.05 -25.98
CA ARG A 35 -3.52 -12.77 -26.41
C ARG A 35 -2.44 -12.60 -25.33
N ASP A 36 -1.58 -13.61 -25.21
CA ASP A 36 -0.41 -13.59 -24.32
C ASP A 36 0.64 -14.59 -24.85
N LEU A 37 1.85 -14.54 -24.29
CA LEU A 37 2.88 -15.55 -24.55
C LEU A 37 2.43 -16.92 -24.01
N PRO A 38 2.82 -18.04 -24.65
CA PRO A 38 2.50 -19.38 -24.18
C PRO A 38 2.94 -19.61 -22.72
N LYS A 39 2.12 -20.28 -21.92
CA LYS A 39 2.43 -20.49 -20.49
C LYS A 39 3.56 -21.51 -20.26
N SER A 40 3.70 -22.49 -21.14
CA SER A 40 4.63 -23.63 -21.03
C SER A 40 5.93 -23.46 -21.80
N GLN A 41 6.17 -22.32 -22.39
CA GLN A 41 7.35 -22.02 -23.21
C GLN A 41 7.85 -20.62 -22.92
N LEU A 42 9.09 -20.31 -23.29
CA LEU A 42 9.66 -18.98 -23.18
C LEU A 42 8.80 -17.94 -23.96
N GLY A 43 8.32 -18.37 -25.13
CA GLY A 43 7.33 -17.61 -25.92
C GLY A 43 7.96 -16.61 -26.89
N PHE A 44 9.25 -16.64 -27.07
CA PHE A 44 10.00 -15.92 -28.12
C PHE A 44 11.20 -16.76 -28.52
N ASP A 45 11.85 -16.37 -29.60
CA ASP A 45 12.97 -17.10 -30.20
C ASP A 45 14.23 -16.20 -30.23
N PRO A 46 15.23 -16.47 -29.34
CA PRO A 46 16.45 -15.66 -29.28
C PRO A 46 17.27 -15.68 -30.61
N GLU A 47 17.18 -16.78 -31.35
CA GLU A 47 17.90 -16.92 -32.65
C GLU A 47 17.17 -16.19 -33.77
N ASN A 48 15.89 -15.86 -33.60
CA ASN A 48 15.06 -15.14 -34.57
C ASN A 48 14.65 -13.77 -34.07
N ASP A 49 15.63 -12.93 -33.77
CA ASP A 49 15.45 -11.51 -33.42
C ASP A 49 14.44 -11.27 -32.28
N TYR A 50 14.38 -12.21 -31.31
CA TYR A 50 13.50 -12.18 -30.14
C TYR A 50 12.01 -12.02 -30.46
N GLU A 51 11.55 -12.43 -31.65
CA GLU A 51 10.15 -12.25 -32.08
C GLU A 51 9.19 -12.99 -31.13
N PRO A 52 8.22 -12.27 -30.51
CA PRO A 52 7.31 -12.88 -29.56
C PRO A 52 6.18 -13.67 -30.24
N LYS A 53 5.96 -14.90 -29.81
CA LYS A 53 4.91 -15.80 -30.31
C LYS A 53 3.65 -15.65 -29.45
N TYR A 54 2.77 -14.72 -29.80
CA TYR A 54 1.49 -14.53 -29.08
C TYR A 54 0.43 -15.53 -29.49
N ILE A 55 -0.22 -16.14 -28.51
CA ILE A 55 -1.35 -17.05 -28.69
C ILE A 55 -2.63 -16.48 -28.03
N THR A 56 -3.78 -16.92 -28.51
CA THR A 56 -5.06 -16.59 -27.84
C THR A 56 -5.10 -17.21 -26.45
N ILE A 57 -5.43 -16.43 -25.45
CA ILE A 57 -5.58 -16.89 -24.07
C ILE A 57 -6.73 -17.90 -24.00
N ARG A 58 -6.51 -19.04 -23.33
CA ARG A 58 -7.54 -20.06 -23.11
C ARG A 58 -8.78 -19.46 -22.44
N GLY A 59 -9.95 -19.70 -23.04
CA GLY A 59 -11.24 -19.14 -22.57
C GLY A 59 -11.62 -17.80 -23.20
N LYS A 60 -10.76 -17.21 -24.07
CA LYS A 60 -11.09 -15.96 -24.78
C LYS A 60 -11.69 -16.16 -26.18
N GLY A 61 -11.82 -17.41 -26.63
CA GLY A 61 -12.38 -17.73 -27.95
C GLY A 61 -13.79 -17.17 -28.15
N ASP A 62 -14.69 -17.36 -27.18
CA ASP A 62 -16.08 -16.88 -27.25
C ASP A 62 -16.17 -15.35 -27.26
N VAL A 63 -15.31 -14.68 -26.46
CA VAL A 63 -15.22 -13.21 -26.45
C VAL A 63 -14.81 -12.70 -27.81
N LEU A 64 -13.78 -13.29 -28.40
CA LEU A 64 -13.30 -12.91 -29.74
C LEU A 64 -14.33 -13.21 -30.83
N ALA A 65 -15.04 -14.34 -30.73
CA ALA A 65 -16.11 -14.67 -31.68
C ALA A 65 -17.28 -13.67 -31.60
N ARG A 66 -17.66 -13.25 -30.40
CA ARG A 66 -18.68 -12.20 -30.17
C ARG A 66 -18.21 -10.86 -30.74
N LEU A 67 -17.03 -10.41 -30.39
CA LEU A 67 -16.47 -9.13 -30.88
C LEU A 67 -16.35 -9.11 -32.41
N ARG A 68 -15.92 -10.21 -33.06
CA ARG A 68 -15.88 -10.31 -34.53
C ARG A 68 -17.24 -10.12 -35.18
N LYS A 69 -18.32 -10.62 -34.56
CA LYS A 69 -19.68 -10.38 -35.05
C LYS A 69 -20.07 -8.90 -35.00
N GLU A 70 -19.70 -8.22 -33.92
CA GLU A 70 -20.00 -6.79 -33.78
C GLU A 70 -19.12 -5.93 -34.72
N VAL A 71 -17.82 -6.25 -34.88
CA VAL A 71 -16.91 -5.59 -35.84
C VAL A 71 -17.45 -5.62 -37.25
N LYS A 72 -18.02 -6.77 -37.67
CA LYS A 72 -18.61 -6.90 -39.05
C LYS A 72 -19.80 -5.97 -39.28
N LYS A 73 -20.52 -5.58 -38.21
CA LYS A 73 -21.70 -4.70 -38.28
C LYS A 73 -21.34 -3.22 -38.14
N ALA A 74 -20.12 -2.93 -37.69
CA ALA A 74 -19.70 -1.57 -37.39
C ALA A 74 -19.01 -0.91 -38.57
N ASP A 75 -19.27 0.35 -38.77
CA ASP A 75 -18.57 1.20 -39.76
C ASP A 75 -17.24 1.71 -39.15
N HIS A 76 -17.24 2.02 -37.81
CA HIS A 76 -16.05 2.43 -37.09
C HIS A 76 -15.91 1.64 -35.77
N VAL A 77 -14.66 1.34 -35.41
CA VAL A 77 -14.28 0.62 -34.20
C VAL A 77 -13.37 1.51 -33.34
N TYR A 78 -13.80 1.85 -32.14
CA TYR A 78 -13.01 2.60 -31.16
C TYR A 78 -12.47 1.66 -30.09
N LEU A 79 -11.16 1.63 -29.92
CA LEU A 79 -10.48 0.92 -28.85
C LEU A 79 -10.32 1.85 -27.65
N ALA A 80 -11.12 1.62 -26.60
CA ALA A 80 -11.31 2.53 -25.45
C ALA A 80 -10.83 1.90 -24.13
N THR A 81 -9.68 1.25 -24.17
CA THR A 81 -9.02 0.69 -22.99
C THR A 81 -8.33 1.79 -22.17
N ASP A 82 -7.83 1.46 -20.98
CA ASP A 82 -7.18 2.41 -20.07
C ASP A 82 -6.05 3.22 -20.74
N PRO A 83 -5.73 4.42 -20.24
CA PRO A 83 -4.75 5.32 -20.84
C PRO A 83 -3.29 4.96 -20.51
N ASP A 84 -3.00 3.75 -20.05
CA ASP A 84 -1.65 3.27 -19.74
C ASP A 84 -1.12 2.29 -20.80
N ARG A 85 0.16 1.88 -20.66
CA ARG A 85 0.80 0.92 -21.57
C ARG A 85 0.12 -0.44 -21.62
N GLU A 86 -0.54 -0.87 -20.52
CA GLU A 86 -1.34 -2.12 -20.50
C GLU A 86 -2.58 -1.98 -21.38
N GLY A 87 -3.29 -0.85 -21.26
CA GLY A 87 -4.45 -0.56 -22.12
C GLY A 87 -4.07 -0.43 -23.58
N GLU A 88 -2.92 0.17 -23.91
CA GLU A 88 -2.42 0.26 -25.28
C GLU A 88 -2.12 -1.13 -25.84
N ALA A 89 -1.45 -2.00 -25.07
CA ALA A 89 -1.17 -3.37 -25.47
C ALA A 89 -2.45 -4.21 -25.64
N ILE A 90 -3.46 -4.04 -24.76
CA ILE A 90 -4.77 -4.70 -24.92
C ILE A 90 -5.40 -4.28 -26.25
N SER A 91 -5.39 -2.99 -26.56
CA SER A 91 -5.91 -2.45 -27.83
C SER A 91 -5.18 -3.03 -29.03
N TRP A 92 -3.86 -3.10 -29.00
CA TRP A 92 -3.04 -3.69 -30.06
C TRP A 92 -3.33 -5.19 -30.22
N HIS A 93 -3.41 -5.94 -29.12
CA HIS A 93 -3.76 -7.36 -29.17
C HIS A 93 -5.16 -7.61 -29.73
N LEU A 94 -6.12 -6.71 -29.44
CA LEU A 94 -7.46 -6.76 -30.02
C LEU A 94 -7.41 -6.47 -31.51
N SER A 95 -6.67 -5.46 -31.95
CA SER A 95 -6.50 -5.14 -33.39
C SER A 95 -6.00 -6.35 -34.14
N LYS A 96 -4.92 -6.97 -33.69
CA LYS A 96 -4.35 -8.18 -34.32
C LYS A 96 -5.30 -9.38 -34.25
N ALA A 97 -5.93 -9.67 -33.10
CA ALA A 97 -6.80 -10.84 -32.93
C ALA A 97 -8.11 -10.75 -33.73
N LEU A 98 -8.63 -9.54 -33.91
CA LEU A 98 -9.85 -9.27 -34.67
C LEU A 98 -9.57 -8.93 -36.14
N LYS A 99 -8.28 -8.84 -36.56
CA LYS A 99 -7.82 -8.50 -37.92
C LYS A 99 -8.36 -7.13 -38.36
N LEU A 100 -8.31 -6.15 -37.47
CA LEU A 100 -8.90 -4.84 -37.73
C LEU A 100 -8.15 -4.03 -38.80
N GLU A 101 -6.86 -4.28 -38.94
CA GLU A 101 -5.99 -3.64 -39.96
C GLU A 101 -6.38 -4.01 -41.39
N GLU A 102 -6.97 -5.21 -41.57
CA GLU A 102 -7.43 -5.69 -42.88
C GLU A 102 -8.74 -4.98 -43.36
N ASN A 103 -9.38 -4.18 -42.49
CA ASN A 103 -10.68 -3.57 -42.76
C ASN A 103 -10.63 -2.16 -43.37
N GLY A 104 -9.45 -1.67 -43.75
CA GLY A 104 -9.23 -0.37 -44.40
C GLY A 104 -8.82 0.76 -43.44
N ASP A 105 -8.12 1.75 -44.00
CA ASP A 105 -7.61 2.90 -43.22
C ASP A 105 -8.75 3.71 -42.57
N GLY A 106 -8.53 4.10 -41.34
CA GLY A 106 -9.44 4.96 -40.57
C GLY A 106 -10.65 4.26 -39.96
N LYS A 107 -10.88 2.93 -40.19
CA LYS A 107 -11.98 2.20 -39.53
C LYS A 107 -11.72 1.94 -38.04
N VAL A 108 -10.45 1.84 -37.63
CA VAL A 108 -10.05 1.53 -36.25
C VAL A 108 -9.29 2.69 -35.68
N GLN A 109 -9.71 3.15 -34.52
CA GLN A 109 -9.13 4.30 -33.83
C GLN A 109 -9.04 4.05 -32.35
N ARG A 110 -8.03 4.62 -31.73
CA ARG A 110 -7.79 4.61 -30.29
C ARG A 110 -8.39 5.85 -29.65
N ILE A 111 -9.13 5.70 -28.55
CA ILE A 111 -9.58 6.79 -27.70
C ILE A 111 -9.14 6.55 -26.26
N THR A 112 -8.72 7.60 -25.58
CA THR A 112 -8.27 7.56 -24.19
C THR A 112 -8.93 8.66 -23.37
N PHE A 113 -9.19 8.40 -22.10
CA PHE A 113 -9.73 9.38 -21.16
C PHE A 113 -9.25 9.03 -19.74
N ASN A 114 -8.96 10.07 -18.95
CA ASN A 114 -8.49 9.91 -17.56
C ASN A 114 -9.65 9.77 -16.56
N GLU A 115 -10.89 10.01 -17.00
CA GLU A 115 -12.10 9.86 -16.19
C GLU A 115 -13.26 9.36 -17.06
N ILE A 116 -14.14 8.57 -16.46
CA ILE A 116 -15.31 8.03 -17.18
C ILE A 116 -16.51 8.93 -16.94
N THR A 117 -16.44 10.13 -17.52
CA THR A 117 -17.55 11.12 -17.51
C THR A 117 -18.14 11.27 -18.93
N LYS A 118 -19.37 11.80 -19.00
CA LYS A 118 -20.02 12.04 -20.31
C LYS A 118 -19.20 12.98 -21.19
N ASN A 119 -18.62 14.02 -20.58
CA ASN A 119 -17.85 15.03 -21.32
C ASN A 119 -16.52 14.42 -21.80
N ALA A 120 -15.75 13.78 -20.93
CA ALA A 120 -14.46 13.17 -21.28
C ALA A 120 -14.61 12.10 -22.38
N VAL A 121 -15.61 11.22 -22.28
CA VAL A 121 -15.89 10.20 -23.29
C VAL A 121 -16.32 10.82 -24.63
N LYS A 122 -17.15 11.84 -24.63
CA LYS A 122 -17.57 12.51 -25.88
C LYS A 122 -16.43 13.30 -26.50
N GLU A 123 -15.60 13.93 -25.70
CA GLU A 123 -14.46 14.69 -26.17
C GLU A 123 -13.40 13.76 -26.79
N SER A 124 -13.11 12.62 -26.17
CA SER A 124 -12.18 11.64 -26.72
C SER A 124 -12.62 11.06 -28.08
N LEU A 125 -13.94 10.96 -28.31
CA LEU A 125 -14.48 10.54 -29.60
C LEU A 125 -14.32 11.59 -30.73
N LYS A 126 -14.10 12.86 -30.38
CA LYS A 126 -13.81 13.94 -31.35
C LYS A 126 -12.32 13.97 -31.73
N HIS A 127 -11.46 13.45 -30.88
CA HIS A 127 -10.00 13.45 -31.03
C HIS A 127 -9.43 12.02 -30.92
N PRO A 128 -9.88 11.10 -31.80
CA PRO A 128 -9.32 9.77 -31.84
C PRO A 128 -7.89 9.81 -32.42
N ARG A 129 -7.09 8.82 -32.04
CA ARG A 129 -5.72 8.67 -32.51
C ARG A 129 -5.42 7.25 -33.01
N GLU A 130 -4.27 7.06 -33.57
CA GLU A 130 -3.72 5.73 -33.82
C GLU A 130 -3.20 5.08 -32.53
N LEU A 131 -2.89 3.78 -32.62
CA LEU A 131 -2.21 3.06 -31.55
C LEU A 131 -0.79 3.62 -31.37
N ASP A 132 -0.41 3.87 -30.16
CA ASP A 132 0.94 4.26 -29.80
C ASP A 132 1.83 3.02 -29.68
N MET A 133 2.61 2.76 -30.73
CA MET A 133 3.47 1.57 -30.80
C MET A 133 4.61 1.64 -29.79
N ASN A 134 5.06 2.81 -29.35
CA ASN A 134 6.09 2.91 -28.32
C ASN A 134 5.56 2.39 -26.97
N LEU A 135 4.33 2.71 -26.61
CA LEU A 135 3.68 2.16 -25.41
C LEU A 135 3.44 0.65 -25.52
N VAL A 136 3.07 0.15 -26.73
CA VAL A 136 2.96 -1.28 -27.00
C VAL A 136 4.30 -1.97 -26.80
N ASP A 137 5.37 -1.42 -27.36
CA ASP A 137 6.73 -1.95 -27.26
C ASP A 137 7.25 -1.95 -25.83
N ALA A 138 6.97 -0.90 -25.05
CA ALA A 138 7.30 -0.84 -23.63
C ALA A 138 6.61 -1.96 -22.84
N GLN A 139 5.34 -2.27 -23.15
CA GLN A 139 4.61 -3.37 -22.53
C GLN A 139 5.15 -4.72 -22.98
N GLN A 140 5.46 -4.89 -24.28
CA GLN A 140 6.08 -6.11 -24.81
C GLN A 140 7.43 -6.39 -24.14
N ALA A 141 8.32 -5.40 -24.11
CA ALA A 141 9.62 -5.50 -23.44
C ALA A 141 9.46 -5.94 -21.98
N ARG A 142 8.58 -5.27 -21.24
CA ARG A 142 8.29 -5.64 -19.87
C ARG A 142 7.79 -7.08 -19.76
N ARG A 143 6.82 -7.46 -20.59
CA ARG A 143 6.26 -8.82 -20.59
C ARG A 143 7.32 -9.89 -20.85
N MET A 144 8.24 -9.61 -21.78
CA MET A 144 9.34 -10.50 -22.12
C MET A 144 10.37 -10.58 -20.98
N LEU A 145 10.81 -9.46 -20.42
CA LEU A 145 11.72 -9.44 -19.26
C LEU A 145 11.16 -10.22 -18.07
N ASP A 146 9.90 -10.00 -17.71
CA ASP A 146 9.23 -10.72 -16.64
C ASP A 146 9.09 -12.22 -16.98
N ARG A 147 8.90 -12.56 -18.27
CA ARG A 147 8.88 -13.94 -18.76
C ARG A 147 10.26 -14.61 -18.63
N MET A 148 11.33 -13.94 -19.05
CA MET A 148 12.69 -14.46 -18.94
C MET A 148 13.03 -14.81 -17.51
N VAL A 149 12.94 -13.83 -16.62
CA VAL A 149 13.26 -14.04 -15.19
C VAL A 149 12.38 -15.12 -14.57
N GLY A 150 11.07 -15.03 -14.76
CA GLY A 150 10.13 -15.97 -14.18
C GLY A 150 10.25 -17.39 -14.71
N TYR A 151 10.45 -17.56 -16.02
CA TYR A 151 10.48 -18.86 -16.67
C TYR A 151 11.84 -19.57 -16.54
N MET A 152 12.94 -18.82 -16.52
CA MET A 152 14.28 -19.40 -16.45
C MET A 152 14.70 -19.67 -15.00
N ILE A 153 14.39 -18.77 -14.04
CA ILE A 153 14.81 -18.93 -12.64
C ILE A 153 13.84 -19.78 -11.82
N SER A 154 12.52 -19.69 -12.04
CA SER A 154 11.55 -20.42 -11.21
C SER A 154 11.73 -21.95 -11.25
N PRO A 155 12.00 -22.61 -12.41
CA PRO A 155 12.30 -24.03 -12.45
C PRO A 155 13.56 -24.43 -11.65
N LEU A 156 14.57 -23.56 -11.62
CA LEU A 156 15.76 -23.76 -10.79
C LEU A 156 15.41 -23.77 -9.30
N LEU A 157 14.59 -22.82 -8.85
CA LEU A 157 14.08 -22.82 -7.48
C LEU A 157 13.25 -24.09 -7.17
N TRP A 158 12.50 -24.62 -8.15
CA TRP A 158 11.76 -25.87 -7.96
C TRP A 158 12.67 -27.09 -7.80
N ALA A 159 13.75 -27.13 -8.57
CA ALA A 159 14.72 -28.22 -8.51
C ALA A 159 15.58 -28.17 -7.23
N LYS A 160 15.94 -26.97 -6.79
CA LYS A 160 16.90 -26.77 -5.69
C LYS A 160 16.25 -26.58 -4.31
N VAL A 161 14.97 -26.15 -4.25
CA VAL A 161 14.25 -25.92 -3.00
C VAL A 161 12.93 -26.69 -2.99
N LYS A 162 11.90 -26.20 -3.73
CA LYS A 162 10.57 -26.81 -3.69
C LYS A 162 9.70 -26.29 -4.84
N ARG A 163 8.82 -27.17 -5.36
CA ARG A 163 7.85 -26.80 -6.40
C ARG A 163 6.90 -25.68 -5.97
N GLY A 164 6.53 -24.83 -6.93
CA GLY A 164 5.56 -23.75 -6.72
C GLY A 164 6.17 -22.42 -6.30
N LEU A 165 7.50 -22.33 -6.14
CA LEU A 165 8.21 -21.08 -5.93
C LEU A 165 8.26 -20.25 -7.23
N SER A 166 8.47 -18.97 -7.13
CA SER A 166 8.67 -18.10 -8.29
C SER A 166 9.72 -17.02 -7.99
N ALA A 167 10.52 -16.72 -9.00
CA ALA A 167 11.33 -15.52 -9.04
C ALA A 167 10.69 -14.52 -10.02
N GLY A 168 11.00 -13.26 -9.84
CA GLY A 168 10.57 -12.18 -10.72
C GLY A 168 11.35 -10.93 -10.36
N ARG A 169 11.66 -10.12 -11.34
CA ARG A 169 12.53 -8.96 -11.22
C ARG A 169 12.15 -8.07 -10.02
N VAL A 170 10.95 -7.48 -10.03
CA VAL A 170 10.48 -6.59 -8.97
C VAL A 170 10.19 -7.34 -7.66
N GLN A 171 9.63 -8.57 -7.74
CA GLN A 171 9.29 -9.33 -6.53
C GLN A 171 10.53 -9.78 -5.75
N SER A 172 11.63 -10.15 -6.43
CA SER A 172 12.86 -10.60 -5.75
C SER A 172 13.56 -9.42 -5.06
N VAL A 173 13.58 -8.25 -5.68
CA VAL A 173 14.11 -7.04 -5.03
C VAL A 173 13.25 -6.61 -3.84
N ALA A 174 11.93 -6.65 -3.95
CA ALA A 174 11.05 -6.34 -2.83
C ALA A 174 11.25 -7.32 -1.65
N LEU A 175 11.49 -8.61 -1.92
CA LEU A 175 11.84 -9.60 -0.89
C LEU A 175 13.18 -9.25 -0.26
N ARG A 176 14.20 -8.94 -1.05
CA ARG A 176 15.52 -8.54 -0.56
C ARG A 176 15.44 -7.33 0.37
N MET A 177 14.71 -6.28 -0.01
CA MET A 177 14.53 -5.10 0.85
C MET A 177 13.97 -5.46 2.23
N ILE A 178 13.08 -6.46 2.31
CA ILE A 178 12.54 -6.93 3.59
C ILE A 178 13.61 -7.72 4.36
N CYS A 179 14.37 -8.59 3.69
CA CYS A 179 15.47 -9.36 4.30
C CYS A 179 16.55 -8.43 4.84
N ASP A 180 16.99 -7.44 4.06
CA ASP A 180 17.98 -6.44 4.48
C ASP A 180 17.50 -5.69 5.74
N ARG A 181 16.19 -5.35 5.81
CA ARG A 181 15.60 -4.72 6.98
C ARG A 181 15.58 -5.64 8.21
N GLU A 182 15.31 -6.93 8.05
CA GLU A 182 15.39 -7.91 9.15
C GLU A 182 16.83 -8.04 9.65
N GLU A 183 17.82 -8.00 8.75
CA GLU A 183 19.23 -8.03 9.12
C GLU A 183 19.63 -6.76 9.88
N GLU A 184 19.20 -5.58 9.44
CA GLU A 184 19.38 -4.31 10.16
C GLU A 184 18.78 -4.36 11.58
N ILE A 185 17.59 -4.94 11.73
CA ILE A 185 16.91 -5.08 13.02
C ILE A 185 17.67 -6.07 13.93
N ASN A 186 18.06 -7.22 13.39
CA ASN A 186 18.70 -8.30 14.15
C ASN A 186 20.14 -7.95 14.55
N SER A 187 20.85 -7.15 13.76
CA SER A 187 22.21 -6.67 14.03
C SER A 187 22.25 -5.40 14.86
N PHE A 188 21.09 -4.78 15.13
CA PHE A 188 21.04 -3.52 15.84
C PHE A 188 21.48 -3.66 17.30
N ILE A 189 22.39 -2.78 17.71
CA ILE A 189 22.86 -2.69 19.09
C ILE A 189 22.24 -1.46 19.75
N PRO A 190 21.35 -1.63 20.76
CA PRO A 190 20.76 -0.50 21.45
C PRO A 190 21.81 0.31 22.21
N GLU A 191 21.79 1.63 22.02
CA GLU A 191 22.61 2.57 22.78
C GLU A 191 21.76 3.24 23.85
N GLU A 192 22.31 3.32 25.07
CA GLU A 192 21.69 3.99 26.21
C GLU A 192 21.71 5.49 26.03
N TYR A 193 20.60 6.15 26.36
CA TYR A 193 20.53 7.59 26.53
C TYR A 193 19.49 7.95 27.59
N TRP A 194 19.58 9.14 28.13
CA TRP A 194 18.68 9.62 29.16
C TRP A 194 17.99 10.90 28.75
N THR A 195 16.78 11.09 29.28
CA THR A 195 16.07 12.36 29.25
C THR A 195 15.93 12.90 30.67
N LEU A 196 15.96 14.22 30.79
CA LEU A 196 15.69 14.91 32.04
C LEU A 196 14.65 15.99 31.78
N ASP A 197 13.50 15.83 32.41
CA ASP A 197 12.35 16.71 32.28
C ASP A 197 12.13 17.50 33.58
N ALA A 198 12.01 18.81 33.43
CA ALA A 198 11.63 19.67 34.54
C ALA A 198 10.13 19.94 34.50
N LYS A 199 9.42 19.56 35.56
CA LYS A 199 8.01 19.92 35.77
C LYS A 199 7.98 21.26 36.51
N LEU A 200 7.58 22.29 35.78
CA LEU A 200 7.68 23.69 36.22
C LEU A 200 6.29 24.33 36.30
N SER A 201 6.08 25.20 37.26
CA SER A 201 4.88 26.03 37.35
C SER A 201 5.25 27.50 37.46
N PRO A 202 4.56 28.41 36.74
CA PRO A 202 4.66 29.85 37.02
C PRO A 202 4.21 30.12 38.47
N GLU A 203 4.76 31.16 39.06
CA GLU A 203 4.34 31.59 40.41
C GLU A 203 2.84 31.83 40.46
N ASN A 204 2.18 31.31 41.50
CA ASN A 204 0.71 31.36 41.66
C ASN A 204 -0.13 30.57 40.65
N SER A 205 0.48 29.67 39.88
CA SER A 205 -0.23 28.75 38.98
C SER A 205 -0.24 27.32 39.53
N ARG A 206 -1.38 26.62 39.43
CA ARG A 206 -1.49 25.18 39.75
C ARG A 206 -1.20 24.29 38.51
N ARG A 207 -0.99 24.89 37.36
CA ARG A 207 -0.70 24.13 36.15
C ARG A 207 0.80 23.89 36.03
N THR A 208 1.15 22.64 35.72
CA THR A 208 2.53 22.21 35.51
C THR A 208 2.83 22.16 34.03
N LEU A 209 3.95 22.74 33.64
CA LEU A 209 4.53 22.70 32.31
C LEU A 209 5.72 21.75 32.30
N THR A 210 5.96 21.06 31.21
CA THR A 210 7.13 20.19 31.05
C THR A 210 8.17 20.91 30.18
N ALA A 211 9.37 21.06 30.70
CA ALA A 211 10.53 21.56 29.97
C ALA A 211 11.60 20.48 29.89
N HIS A 212 12.11 20.25 28.69
CA HIS A 212 13.09 19.20 28.39
C HIS A 212 14.50 19.76 28.47
N TYR A 213 15.41 19.01 29.07
CA TYR A 213 16.82 19.37 29.13
C TYR A 213 17.40 19.52 27.72
N TYR A 214 18.03 20.66 27.47
CA TYR A 214 18.66 20.95 26.19
C TYR A 214 20.19 20.78 26.25
N GLY A 215 20.81 21.26 27.32
CA GLY A 215 22.26 21.19 27.47
C GLY A 215 22.83 22.24 28.42
N LYS A 216 24.15 22.45 28.30
CA LYS A 216 24.94 23.32 29.20
C LYS A 216 25.54 24.47 28.39
N ASN A 217 25.58 25.69 28.97
CA ASN A 217 26.16 26.91 28.36
C ASN A 217 25.61 27.21 26.95
N GLY A 218 24.31 26.99 26.73
CA GLY A 218 23.63 27.22 25.46
C GLY A 218 23.94 26.21 24.35
N LYS A 219 24.80 25.21 24.62
CA LYS A 219 25.13 24.14 23.67
C LYS A 219 24.32 22.88 24.02
N LYS A 220 23.83 22.22 22.95
CA LYS A 220 23.12 20.93 23.12
C LYS A 220 24.09 19.87 23.69
N THR A 221 23.77 19.32 24.84
CA THR A 221 24.58 18.31 25.54
C THR A 221 23.73 17.08 25.78
N PRO A 222 24.00 15.97 25.08
CA PRO A 222 23.25 14.71 25.30
C PRO A 222 23.60 14.13 26.68
N LEU A 223 22.66 13.40 27.23
CA LEU A 223 22.83 12.62 28.48
C LEU A 223 22.94 11.14 28.08
N ASN A 224 24.17 10.63 28.08
CA ASN A 224 24.44 9.27 27.57
C ASN A 224 24.52 8.22 28.68
N SER A 225 24.52 8.67 29.94
CA SER A 225 24.65 7.79 31.10
C SER A 225 23.91 8.33 32.33
N ALA A 226 23.63 7.46 33.30
CA ALA A 226 23.13 7.86 34.60
C ALA A 226 24.07 8.87 35.32
N ALA A 227 25.38 8.74 35.14
CA ALA A 227 26.38 9.64 35.72
C ALA A 227 26.24 11.06 35.20
N ASP A 228 25.95 11.23 33.88
CA ASP A 228 25.72 12.55 33.26
C ASP A 228 24.50 13.22 33.89
N VAL A 229 23.41 12.44 34.04
CA VAL A 229 22.17 12.96 34.68
C VAL A 229 22.39 13.35 36.12
N GLU A 230 23.08 12.52 36.90
CA GLU A 230 23.39 12.83 38.31
C GLU A 230 24.31 14.04 38.45
N ALA A 231 25.24 14.27 37.52
CA ALA A 231 26.07 15.49 37.50
C ALA A 231 25.18 16.72 37.26
N VAL A 232 24.28 16.67 36.28
CA VAL A 232 23.36 17.78 35.97
C VAL A 232 22.43 18.02 37.19
N LEU A 233 21.87 16.97 37.79
CA LEU A 233 20.98 17.11 38.95
C LEU A 233 21.69 17.80 40.15
N ARG A 234 22.96 17.49 40.41
CA ARG A 234 23.77 18.16 41.43
C ARG A 234 23.98 19.64 41.12
N ASP A 235 24.29 19.96 39.84
CA ASP A 235 24.47 21.36 39.40
C ASP A 235 23.14 22.16 39.50
N LEU A 236 22.01 21.48 39.50
CA LEU A 236 20.67 22.08 39.61
C LEU A 236 20.18 22.26 41.06
N GLU A 237 20.88 21.70 42.04
CA GLU A 237 20.50 21.86 43.47
C GLU A 237 20.55 23.35 43.87
N GLY A 238 19.36 23.88 44.25
CA GLY A 238 19.22 25.28 44.60
C GLY A 238 19.25 26.28 43.45
N ALA A 239 19.34 25.82 42.23
CA ALA A 239 19.31 26.70 41.04
C ALA A 239 17.92 27.26 40.81
N ALA A 240 17.83 28.55 40.53
CA ALA A 240 16.58 29.19 40.15
C ALA A 240 16.29 28.91 38.66
N PHE A 241 15.11 28.40 38.35
CA PHE A 241 14.66 28.21 36.97
C PHE A 241 14.03 29.50 36.49
N THR A 242 14.71 30.20 35.57
CA THR A 242 14.28 31.49 35.04
C THR A 242 14.03 31.42 33.54
N VAL A 243 12.90 31.91 33.09
CA VAL A 243 12.62 32.06 31.65
C VAL A 243 13.66 33.03 31.05
N SER A 244 14.54 32.52 30.23
CA SER A 244 15.59 33.30 29.60
C SER A 244 15.18 33.87 28.24
N GLU A 245 14.33 33.13 27.51
CA GLU A 245 13.91 33.55 26.18
C GLU A 245 12.50 33.02 25.88
N VAL A 246 11.68 33.84 25.23
CA VAL A 246 10.36 33.46 24.67
C VAL A 246 10.33 33.95 23.23
N LYS A 247 10.29 33.03 22.28
CA LYS A 247 10.28 33.33 20.84
C LYS A 247 9.00 32.84 20.20
N PRO A 248 8.06 33.72 19.84
CA PRO A 248 6.98 33.36 18.94
C PRO A 248 7.51 33.31 17.49
N ALA A 249 7.03 32.35 16.74
CA ALA A 249 7.30 32.20 15.32
C ALA A 249 6.05 31.66 14.61
N GLU A 250 5.82 32.07 13.38
CA GLU A 250 4.81 31.46 12.55
C GLU A 250 5.36 30.24 11.82
N ARG A 251 4.65 29.13 11.88
CA ARG A 251 4.95 27.92 11.13
C ARG A 251 3.79 27.62 10.17
N THR A 252 4.12 27.49 8.90
CA THR A 252 3.14 27.10 7.88
C THR A 252 3.23 25.61 7.61
N LYS A 253 2.11 24.87 7.76
CA LYS A 253 1.98 23.48 7.34
C LYS A 253 1.35 23.46 5.95
N LYS A 254 2.14 23.06 4.94
CA LYS A 254 1.70 23.03 3.55
C LYS A 254 0.54 22.07 3.34
N SER A 255 -0.36 22.44 2.46
CA SER A 255 -1.45 21.57 1.99
C SER A 255 -0.89 20.33 1.31
N PRO A 256 -1.47 19.15 1.57
CA PRO A 256 -0.98 17.92 0.96
C PRO A 256 -1.24 17.91 -0.54
N LEU A 257 -0.38 17.24 -1.33
CA LEU A 257 -0.64 16.99 -2.74
C LEU A 257 -1.81 15.99 -2.92
N PRO A 258 -2.54 16.04 -4.04
CA PRO A 258 -3.54 15.02 -4.36
C PRO A 258 -2.87 13.65 -4.49
N PHE A 259 -3.66 12.57 -4.43
CA PHE A 259 -3.11 11.22 -4.42
C PHE A 259 -2.51 10.78 -5.75
N THR A 260 -1.34 10.16 -5.67
CA THR A 260 -0.83 9.18 -6.62
C THR A 260 -1.26 7.77 -6.19
N THR A 261 -1.02 6.75 -7.03
CA THR A 261 -1.27 5.35 -6.65
C THR A 261 -0.51 4.94 -5.38
N SER A 262 0.75 5.32 -5.29
CA SER A 262 1.61 5.01 -4.15
C SER A 262 1.10 5.67 -2.88
N THR A 263 0.88 6.98 -2.89
CA THR A 263 0.43 7.72 -1.71
C THR A 263 -0.98 7.32 -1.28
N LEU A 264 -1.88 6.94 -2.21
CA LEU A 264 -3.18 6.39 -1.86
C LEU A 264 -3.05 5.06 -1.12
N GLN A 265 -2.19 4.15 -1.60
CA GLN A 265 -1.93 2.87 -0.94
C GLN A 265 -1.34 3.06 0.46
N GLN A 266 -0.38 3.98 0.62
CA GLN A 266 0.25 4.30 1.90
C GLN A 266 -0.76 4.80 2.92
N VAL A 267 -1.54 5.82 2.55
CA VAL A 267 -2.50 6.43 3.47
C VAL A 267 -3.69 5.51 3.74
N ALA A 268 -4.18 4.77 2.76
CA ALA A 268 -5.24 3.78 2.99
C ALA A 268 -4.78 2.65 3.92
N ALA A 269 -3.52 2.22 3.84
CA ALA A 269 -2.98 1.21 4.75
C ALA A 269 -2.82 1.74 6.17
N SER A 270 -2.33 2.96 6.36
CA SER A 270 -2.10 3.56 7.68
C SER A 270 -3.40 3.96 8.38
N SER A 271 -4.32 4.67 7.68
CA SER A 271 -5.52 5.27 8.26
C SER A 271 -6.77 4.38 8.20
N LEU A 272 -6.94 3.60 7.12
CA LEU A 272 -8.10 2.73 6.92
C LEU A 272 -7.82 1.27 7.27
N ASN A 273 -6.56 0.90 7.46
CA ASN A 273 -6.10 -0.48 7.63
C ASN A 273 -6.48 -1.39 6.43
N PHE A 274 -6.39 -0.83 5.22
CA PHE A 274 -6.60 -1.58 3.98
C PHE A 274 -5.26 -2.11 3.47
N SER A 275 -5.25 -3.34 2.93
CA SER A 275 -4.10 -3.83 2.17
C SER A 275 -4.00 -3.07 0.84
N THR A 276 -2.80 -3.01 0.28
CA THR A 276 -2.55 -2.41 -1.04
C THR A 276 -3.46 -3.01 -2.11
N SER A 277 -3.60 -4.34 -2.15
CA SER A 277 -4.49 -5.04 -3.08
C SER A 277 -5.97 -4.69 -2.86
N LYS A 278 -6.42 -4.56 -1.60
CA LYS A 278 -7.79 -4.13 -1.29
C LYS A 278 -8.03 -2.71 -1.75
N THR A 279 -7.09 -1.81 -1.50
CA THR A 279 -7.16 -0.41 -1.92
C THR A 279 -7.32 -0.30 -3.43
N MET A 280 -6.46 -0.98 -4.20
CA MET A 280 -6.53 -0.94 -5.66
C MET A 280 -7.82 -1.56 -6.21
N ARG A 281 -8.31 -2.65 -5.63
CA ARG A 281 -9.58 -3.27 -6.03
C ARG A 281 -10.78 -2.34 -5.79
N LEU A 282 -10.81 -1.62 -4.67
CA LEU A 282 -11.86 -0.66 -4.37
C LEU A 282 -11.74 0.59 -5.26
N ALA A 283 -10.54 1.10 -5.49
CA ALA A 283 -10.29 2.22 -6.39
C ALA A 283 -10.72 1.88 -7.83
N GLN A 284 -10.46 0.64 -8.30
CA GLN A 284 -10.94 0.17 -9.61
C GLN A 284 -12.47 0.24 -9.72
N GLN A 285 -13.20 -0.16 -8.67
CA GLN A 285 -14.66 -0.06 -8.66
C GLN A 285 -15.15 1.39 -8.71
N LEU A 286 -14.50 2.29 -7.96
CA LEU A 286 -14.84 3.72 -7.99
C LEU A 286 -14.57 4.37 -9.34
N TYR A 287 -13.51 3.93 -10.04
CA TYR A 287 -13.16 4.42 -11.37
C TYR A 287 -14.08 3.87 -12.46
N GLU A 288 -14.37 2.56 -12.46
CA GLU A 288 -15.18 1.94 -13.51
C GLU A 288 -16.67 2.28 -13.42
N GLY A 289 -17.13 2.59 -12.22
CA GLY A 289 -18.49 3.02 -11.93
C GLY A 289 -19.18 2.19 -10.87
N VAL A 290 -19.95 2.89 -10.06
CA VAL A 290 -20.77 2.37 -8.97
C VAL A 290 -22.19 2.93 -9.10
N ASP A 291 -23.17 2.18 -8.61
CA ASP A 291 -24.56 2.63 -8.63
C ASP A 291 -24.77 3.66 -7.52
N VAL A 292 -25.13 4.89 -7.90
CA VAL A 292 -25.46 5.99 -6.99
C VAL A 292 -26.92 6.33 -7.11
N GLN A 293 -27.62 6.36 -5.99
CA GLN A 293 -29.06 6.65 -5.93
C GLN A 293 -29.39 7.97 -6.65
N GLY A 294 -30.38 7.93 -7.54
CA GLY A 294 -30.79 9.08 -8.35
C GLY A 294 -29.88 9.43 -9.53
N LYS A 295 -28.69 8.85 -9.62
CA LYS A 295 -27.72 9.11 -10.71
C LYS A 295 -27.41 7.85 -11.55
N GLY A 296 -27.78 6.66 -11.06
CA GLY A 296 -27.47 5.35 -11.69
C GLY A 296 -25.98 5.05 -11.60
N THR A 297 -25.45 4.19 -12.50
CA THR A 297 -24.04 3.81 -12.49
C THR A 297 -23.18 4.97 -12.99
N ILE A 298 -22.28 5.51 -12.15
CA ILE A 298 -21.34 6.59 -12.46
C ILE A 298 -19.95 6.27 -11.90
N ALA A 299 -18.92 6.74 -12.59
CA ALA A 299 -17.56 6.77 -12.05
C ALA A 299 -17.46 7.87 -10.99
N LEU A 300 -16.71 7.63 -9.92
CA LEU A 300 -16.55 8.59 -8.83
C LEU A 300 -15.13 9.18 -8.77
N ILE A 301 -14.14 8.51 -9.33
CA ILE A 301 -12.75 8.98 -9.32
C ILE A 301 -12.11 8.90 -10.71
N THR A 302 -11.03 9.65 -10.89
CA THR A 302 -10.15 9.59 -12.06
C THR A 302 -9.38 8.28 -12.11
N TYR A 303 -8.62 8.07 -13.19
CA TYR A 303 -7.79 6.88 -13.38
C TYR A 303 -6.83 6.65 -12.21
N LEU A 304 -6.81 5.40 -11.73
CA LEU A 304 -6.20 5.06 -10.43
C LEU A 304 -4.72 4.66 -10.51
N ARG A 305 -4.18 4.38 -11.69
CA ARG A 305 -2.77 4.00 -11.87
C ARG A 305 -2.00 5.20 -12.40
N THR A 306 -1.55 6.04 -11.50
CA THR A 306 -0.85 7.28 -11.82
C THR A 306 0.22 7.60 -10.78
N ASP A 307 1.31 8.16 -11.22
CA ASP A 307 2.36 8.80 -10.42
C ASP A 307 2.29 10.33 -10.49
N SER A 308 1.34 10.86 -11.27
CA SER A 308 1.11 12.29 -11.45
C SER A 308 0.30 12.89 -10.29
N THR A 309 0.66 14.10 -9.90
CA THR A 309 -0.13 14.96 -8.99
C THR A 309 -0.82 16.10 -9.75
N ARG A 310 -0.78 16.07 -11.08
CA ARG A 310 -1.42 17.06 -11.95
C ARG A 310 -2.94 17.00 -11.81
N VAL A 311 -3.57 18.16 -11.90
CA VAL A 311 -5.04 18.32 -11.91
C VAL A 311 -5.41 19.16 -13.13
N SER A 312 -6.48 18.80 -13.82
CA SER A 312 -6.96 19.58 -14.97
C SER A 312 -7.46 20.96 -14.54
N ALA A 313 -7.36 21.92 -15.44
CA ALA A 313 -7.80 23.28 -15.17
C ALA A 313 -9.30 23.36 -14.79
N GLU A 314 -10.13 22.51 -15.40
CA GLU A 314 -11.56 22.41 -15.09
C GLU A 314 -11.80 21.93 -13.66
N ALA A 315 -11.07 20.91 -13.22
CA ALA A 315 -11.19 20.37 -11.86
C ALA A 315 -10.62 21.35 -10.82
N GLU A 316 -9.57 22.10 -11.15
CA GLU A 316 -9.05 23.17 -10.30
C GLU A 316 -10.07 24.29 -10.11
N ALA A 317 -10.70 24.75 -11.18
CA ALA A 317 -11.73 25.78 -11.11
C ALA A 317 -12.94 25.32 -10.29
N ALA A 318 -13.45 24.12 -10.58
CA ALA A 318 -14.56 23.53 -9.83
C ALA A 318 -14.25 23.37 -8.33
N ALA A 319 -13.01 23.02 -7.99
CA ALA A 319 -12.57 22.90 -6.59
C ALA A 319 -12.50 24.27 -5.92
N ALA A 320 -11.99 25.30 -6.60
CA ALA A 320 -11.93 26.67 -6.08
C ALA A 320 -13.34 27.20 -5.79
N ASP A 321 -14.27 27.05 -6.74
CA ASP A 321 -15.66 27.46 -6.57
C ASP A 321 -16.33 26.71 -5.40
N TYR A 322 -16.11 25.41 -5.29
CA TYR A 322 -16.65 24.61 -4.20
C TYR A 322 -16.10 25.07 -2.84
N ILE A 323 -14.79 25.28 -2.74
CA ILE A 323 -14.13 25.71 -1.49
C ILE A 323 -14.61 27.12 -1.11
N ALA A 324 -14.65 28.05 -2.06
CA ALA A 324 -15.16 29.40 -1.82
C ALA A 324 -16.60 29.40 -1.26
N GLY A 325 -17.47 28.58 -1.88
CA GLY A 325 -18.87 28.51 -1.50
C GLY A 325 -19.15 27.82 -0.16
N HIS A 326 -18.31 26.87 0.27
CA HIS A 326 -18.57 26.05 1.47
C HIS A 326 -17.69 26.42 2.67
N TYR A 327 -16.48 26.92 2.44
CA TYR A 327 -15.51 27.27 3.48
C TYR A 327 -15.18 28.77 3.50
N GLY A 328 -15.42 29.47 2.40
CA GLY A 328 -15.11 30.88 2.20
C GLY A 328 -13.86 31.08 1.33
N GLU A 329 -13.78 32.26 0.69
CA GLU A 329 -12.69 32.62 -0.24
C GLU A 329 -11.29 32.55 0.42
N GLN A 330 -11.21 32.84 1.72
CA GLN A 330 -9.95 32.80 2.47
C GLN A 330 -9.33 31.40 2.54
N TYR A 331 -10.11 30.32 2.28
CA TYR A 331 -9.62 28.94 2.25
C TYR A 331 -9.13 28.48 0.88
N VAL A 332 -9.44 29.22 -0.19
CA VAL A 332 -9.02 28.86 -1.55
C VAL A 332 -7.50 28.96 -1.66
N GLY A 333 -6.86 27.82 -1.96
CA GLY A 333 -5.42 27.73 -2.11
C GLY A 333 -4.92 28.30 -3.44
N GLU A 334 -3.66 28.70 -3.47
CA GLU A 334 -2.99 29.05 -4.71
C GLU A 334 -2.70 27.79 -5.54
N ARG A 335 -2.69 27.95 -6.86
CA ARG A 335 -2.28 26.86 -7.76
C ARG A 335 -0.87 26.42 -7.41
N GLN A 336 -0.72 25.19 -6.93
CA GLN A 336 0.61 24.66 -6.60
C GLN A 336 1.37 24.46 -7.91
N ALA A 337 2.47 25.21 -8.09
CA ALA A 337 3.38 24.97 -9.20
C ALA A 337 3.91 23.52 -9.10
N GLN A 338 3.76 22.78 -10.18
CA GLN A 338 4.35 21.44 -10.26
C GLN A 338 5.86 21.58 -10.08
N LYS A 339 6.43 20.94 -9.05
CA LYS A 339 7.85 20.70 -9.04
C LYS A 339 8.16 19.82 -10.24
N LYS A 340 9.04 20.28 -11.13
CA LYS A 340 9.69 19.40 -12.09
C LYS A 340 10.39 18.32 -11.26
N SER A 341 9.81 17.15 -11.16
CA SER A 341 10.50 16.00 -10.57
C SER A 341 11.52 15.52 -11.61
N ASP A 342 12.71 15.14 -11.16
CA ASP A 342 13.72 14.49 -12.02
C ASP A 342 13.25 13.10 -12.49
N VAL A 343 12.13 12.59 -11.93
CA VAL A 343 11.46 11.37 -12.37
C VAL A 343 10.47 11.74 -13.46
N ARG A 344 10.67 11.20 -14.65
CA ARG A 344 9.77 11.38 -15.81
C ARG A 344 8.39 10.87 -15.45
N ILE A 345 7.48 11.81 -15.28
CA ILE A 345 6.05 11.57 -15.05
C ILE A 345 5.44 11.34 -16.43
N GLN A 346 4.58 10.33 -16.57
CA GLN A 346 3.75 10.21 -17.76
C GLN A 346 2.79 11.41 -17.78
N ASP A 347 3.16 12.47 -18.50
CA ASP A 347 2.49 13.77 -18.53
C ASP A 347 0.99 13.73 -18.91
N ALA A 348 0.55 12.61 -19.49
CA ALA A 348 -0.85 12.41 -19.88
C ALA A 348 -1.79 12.11 -18.72
N HIS A 349 -1.28 11.67 -17.56
CA HIS A 349 -2.10 11.27 -16.42
C HIS A 349 -2.40 12.43 -15.48
N GLU A 350 -3.54 12.33 -14.79
CA GLU A 350 -3.90 13.18 -13.68
C GLU A 350 -3.76 12.44 -12.33
N ALA A 351 -3.78 13.22 -11.23
CA ALA A 351 -3.88 12.68 -9.88
C ALA A 351 -5.20 11.92 -9.68
N ILE A 352 -5.21 11.04 -8.68
CA ILE A 352 -6.43 10.37 -8.23
C ILE A 352 -7.28 11.40 -7.47
N ARG A 353 -8.42 11.76 -8.05
CA ARG A 353 -9.35 12.75 -7.51
C ARG A 353 -10.81 12.36 -7.77
N PRO A 354 -11.79 12.96 -7.09
CA PRO A 354 -13.19 12.84 -7.50
C PRO A 354 -13.37 13.42 -8.90
N VAL A 355 -14.20 12.79 -9.73
CA VAL A 355 -14.56 13.31 -11.07
C VAL A 355 -15.42 14.56 -10.97
N ASP A 356 -16.18 14.69 -9.89
CA ASP A 356 -17.04 15.81 -9.58
C ASP A 356 -16.96 16.08 -8.06
N ILE A 357 -16.35 17.21 -7.68
CA ILE A 357 -16.16 17.59 -6.28
C ILE A 357 -17.50 17.84 -5.56
N THR A 358 -18.56 18.16 -6.29
CA THR A 358 -19.90 18.38 -5.71
C THR A 358 -20.55 17.09 -5.23
N LEU A 359 -20.07 15.92 -5.69
CA LEU A 359 -20.45 14.61 -5.18
C LEU A 359 -19.75 14.35 -3.84
N THR A 360 -20.20 15.06 -2.81
CA THR A 360 -19.61 14.94 -1.48
C THR A 360 -19.74 13.53 -0.91
N PRO A 361 -18.87 13.12 0.03
CA PRO A 361 -18.99 11.84 0.70
C PRO A 361 -20.38 11.58 1.31
N VAL A 362 -21.01 12.63 1.86
CA VAL A 362 -22.35 12.54 2.45
C VAL A 362 -23.39 12.10 1.41
N MET A 363 -23.32 12.65 0.20
CA MET A 363 -24.29 12.36 -0.88
C MET A 363 -24.22 10.91 -1.38
N VAL A 364 -23.03 10.31 -1.36
CA VAL A 364 -22.83 8.92 -1.89
C VAL A 364 -22.86 7.86 -0.79
N LYS A 365 -22.96 8.25 0.47
CA LYS A 365 -22.81 7.35 1.63
C LYS A 365 -23.79 6.18 1.60
N GLU A 366 -25.07 6.44 1.34
CA GLU A 366 -26.11 5.41 1.34
C GLU A 366 -26.02 4.46 0.12
N SER A 367 -25.33 4.90 -0.94
CA SER A 367 -25.16 4.14 -2.17
C SER A 367 -23.93 3.23 -2.14
N LEU A 368 -22.95 3.52 -1.27
CA LEU A 368 -21.69 2.82 -1.23
C LEU A 368 -21.60 1.88 -0.03
N GLY A 369 -21.06 0.69 -0.26
CA GLY A 369 -20.64 -0.17 0.84
C GLY A 369 -19.56 0.50 1.69
N ARG A 370 -19.52 0.17 2.99
CA ARG A 370 -18.66 0.82 4.00
C ARG A 370 -17.21 1.05 3.56
N ASP A 371 -16.57 0.07 2.94
CA ASP A 371 -15.16 0.17 2.56
C ASP A 371 -14.97 1.07 1.33
N LEU A 372 -15.87 0.99 0.34
CA LEU A 372 -15.90 1.91 -0.81
C LEU A 372 -16.11 3.35 -0.36
N PHE A 373 -17.08 3.58 0.53
CA PHE A 373 -17.36 4.89 1.10
C PHE A 373 -16.12 5.47 1.78
N ARG A 374 -15.45 4.70 2.66
CA ARG A 374 -14.26 5.18 3.37
C ARG A 374 -13.11 5.54 2.42
N LEU A 375 -12.93 4.75 1.36
CA LEU A 375 -11.89 5.06 0.36
C LEU A 375 -12.25 6.30 -0.45
N TYR A 376 -13.51 6.43 -0.88
CA TYR A 376 -13.96 7.63 -1.59
C TYR A 376 -13.83 8.88 -0.73
N GLN A 377 -14.26 8.82 0.53
CA GLN A 377 -14.12 9.92 1.49
C GLN A 377 -12.65 10.33 1.66
N LEU A 378 -11.74 9.37 1.76
CA LEU A 378 -10.31 9.63 1.84
C LEU A 378 -9.79 10.39 0.61
N ILE A 379 -10.17 9.93 -0.59
CA ILE A 379 -9.77 10.56 -1.86
C ILE A 379 -10.37 11.97 -1.98
N TRP A 380 -11.65 12.11 -1.67
CA TRP A 380 -12.35 13.39 -1.74
C TRP A 380 -11.77 14.41 -0.77
N ASN A 381 -11.57 14.03 0.49
CA ASN A 381 -10.99 14.90 1.52
C ASN A 381 -9.58 15.34 1.14
N ARG A 382 -8.75 14.41 0.64
CA ARG A 382 -7.37 14.70 0.23
C ARG A 382 -7.32 15.67 -0.95
N PHE A 383 -8.17 15.45 -1.95
CA PHE A 383 -8.26 16.33 -3.11
C PHE A 383 -8.70 17.73 -2.70
N THR A 384 -9.77 17.85 -1.91
CA THR A 384 -10.27 19.14 -1.41
C THR A 384 -9.17 19.87 -0.61
N ALA A 385 -8.55 19.19 0.34
CA ALA A 385 -7.44 19.71 1.13
C ALA A 385 -6.26 20.18 0.27
N SER A 386 -5.97 19.48 -0.82
CA SER A 386 -4.88 19.84 -1.74
C SER A 386 -5.10 21.14 -2.49
N ARG A 387 -6.33 21.63 -2.55
CA ARG A 387 -6.73 22.89 -3.20
C ARG A 387 -7.01 24.00 -2.19
N MET A 388 -6.85 23.74 -0.88
CA MET A 388 -7.02 24.72 0.19
C MET A 388 -5.70 25.37 0.57
N LYS A 389 -5.79 26.53 1.22
CA LYS A 389 -4.61 27.20 1.78
C LYS A 389 -3.94 26.35 2.85
N PRO A 390 -2.62 26.52 3.04
CA PRO A 390 -1.88 25.93 4.14
C PRO A 390 -2.45 26.29 5.49
N ALA A 391 -2.27 25.43 6.49
CA ALA A 391 -2.55 25.78 7.87
C ALA A 391 -1.41 26.61 8.46
N VAL A 392 -1.76 27.59 9.27
CA VAL A 392 -0.79 28.49 9.93
C VAL A 392 -0.89 28.26 11.43
N TYR A 393 0.26 28.04 12.02
CA TYR A 393 0.46 27.87 13.45
C TYR A 393 1.30 28.97 14.02
N GLU A 394 0.96 29.44 15.20
CA GLU A 394 1.88 30.15 16.07
C GLU A 394 2.61 29.12 16.93
N GLN A 395 3.92 29.07 16.81
CA GLN A 395 4.79 28.20 17.61
C GLN A 395 5.60 29.09 18.54
N THR A 396 5.38 28.95 19.85
CA THR A 396 6.17 29.64 20.86
C THR A 396 7.23 28.70 21.41
N SER A 397 8.48 29.04 21.23
CA SER A 397 9.63 28.34 21.81
C SER A 397 10.09 29.10 23.05
N VAL A 398 10.26 28.38 24.16
CA VAL A 398 10.68 28.95 25.45
C VAL A 398 11.98 28.29 25.87
N ARG A 399 12.95 29.12 26.31
CA ARG A 399 14.17 28.66 26.97
C ARG A 399 14.11 29.05 28.44
N ILE A 400 14.49 28.14 29.29
CA ILE A 400 14.54 28.32 30.74
C ILE A 400 15.95 27.98 31.18
N SER A 401 16.61 28.92 31.84
CA SER A 401 17.95 28.74 32.37
C SER A 401 17.87 28.36 33.86
N ALA A 402 18.70 27.39 34.23
CA ALA A 402 18.91 26.98 35.64
C ALA A 402 20.43 26.85 35.86
N GLY A 403 21.06 27.90 36.39
CA GLY A 403 22.53 28.03 36.41
C GLY A 403 23.10 28.04 34.99
N GLU A 404 24.04 27.14 34.72
CA GLU A 404 24.63 26.97 33.38
C GLU A 404 23.78 26.08 32.45
N HIS A 405 22.72 25.43 32.97
CA HIS A 405 21.89 24.50 32.25
C HIS A 405 20.69 25.19 31.61
N VAL A 406 20.28 24.67 30.46
CA VAL A 406 19.18 25.19 29.68
C VAL A 406 18.15 24.08 29.47
N PHE A 407 16.89 24.40 29.70
CA PHE A 407 15.73 23.59 29.38
C PHE A 407 14.91 24.27 28.29
N THR A 408 14.23 23.49 27.46
CA THR A 408 13.40 24.01 26.37
C THR A 408 12.00 23.42 26.44
N MET A 409 11.04 24.23 26.07
CA MET A 409 9.67 23.78 25.82
C MET A 409 9.11 24.49 24.60
N SER A 410 8.10 23.90 23.98
CA SER A 410 7.40 24.53 22.87
C SER A 410 5.89 24.38 23.04
N SER A 411 5.17 25.35 22.51
CA SER A 411 3.71 25.33 22.37
C SER A 411 3.35 25.65 20.94
N SER A 412 2.25 25.09 20.47
CA SER A 412 1.77 25.33 19.13
C SER A 412 0.26 25.61 19.18
N ARG A 413 -0.16 26.70 18.53
CA ARG A 413 -1.55 27.11 18.42
C ARG A 413 -1.91 27.32 16.95
N VAL A 414 -3.03 26.75 16.51
CA VAL A 414 -3.54 27.00 15.16
C VAL A 414 -4.06 28.44 15.07
N LEU A 415 -3.50 29.26 14.21
CA LEU A 415 -3.98 30.59 13.86
C LEU A 415 -4.98 30.53 12.72
N PHE A 416 -4.71 29.69 11.73
CA PHE A 416 -5.58 29.43 10.59
C PHE A 416 -5.52 27.95 10.27
N ASP A 417 -6.67 27.29 10.29
CA ASP A 417 -6.74 25.84 10.09
C ASP A 417 -6.57 25.40 8.63
N GLY A 418 -6.91 26.27 7.66
CA GLY A 418 -6.70 26.00 6.24
C GLY A 418 -7.24 24.63 5.85
N PHE A 419 -6.41 23.80 5.23
CA PHE A 419 -6.78 22.44 4.79
C PHE A 419 -7.13 21.49 5.93
N LEU A 420 -6.76 21.78 7.18
CA LEU A 420 -7.07 20.93 8.34
C LEU A 420 -8.56 20.87 8.64
N SER A 421 -9.33 21.85 8.18
CA SER A 421 -10.79 21.83 8.26
C SER A 421 -11.43 20.62 7.55
N VAL A 422 -10.71 20.01 6.58
CA VAL A 422 -11.19 18.87 5.78
C VAL A 422 -10.36 17.62 6.00
N TYR A 423 -9.04 17.77 6.26
CA TYR A 423 -8.10 16.64 6.24
C TYR A 423 -7.13 16.70 7.42
N THR A 424 -7.35 15.81 8.41
CA THR A 424 -6.60 15.79 9.68
C THR A 424 -5.73 14.53 9.86
N ILE A 425 -5.51 13.73 8.81
CA ILE A 425 -4.86 12.38 8.88
C ILE A 425 -3.40 12.54 9.22
N ASP A 426 -2.73 13.38 9.57
CA ASP A 426 -1.34 13.45 10.01
C ASP A 426 -1.12 14.60 11.02
N SER A 427 -2.11 14.86 11.87
CA SER A 427 -1.89 15.78 12.99
C SER A 427 -0.93 15.11 13.97
N GLU A 428 0.30 15.59 14.00
CA GLU A 428 1.25 15.31 15.07
C GLU A 428 0.53 15.57 16.40
N LYS A 429 0.72 14.71 17.39
CA LYS A 429 0.30 14.96 18.76
C LYS A 429 1.20 16.08 19.29
N GLU A 430 0.78 17.30 19.10
CA GLU A 430 1.48 18.44 19.67
C GLU A 430 1.19 18.47 21.18
N GLU A 431 2.25 18.57 21.99
CA GLU A 431 2.10 18.85 23.41
C GLU A 431 1.50 20.26 23.58
N LYS A 432 0.28 20.31 24.10
CA LYS A 432 -0.39 21.57 24.33
C LYS A 432 0.04 22.16 25.68
N ASN A 433 1.12 22.90 25.69
CA ASN A 433 1.49 23.74 26.82
C ASN A 433 0.70 25.06 26.78
N GLU A 434 -0.53 25.05 27.22
CA GLU A 434 -1.47 26.19 27.12
C GLU A 434 -1.01 27.49 27.81
N LEU A 435 -0.04 27.42 28.71
CA LEU A 435 0.45 28.58 29.46
C LEU A 435 1.69 29.26 28.85
N THR A 436 2.26 28.72 27.79
CA THR A 436 3.45 29.31 27.16
C THR A 436 3.27 30.74 26.73
N GLU A 437 2.07 31.11 26.30
CA GLU A 437 1.73 32.49 25.88
C GLU A 437 1.84 33.52 27.00
N LYS A 438 1.73 33.10 28.25
CA LYS A 438 1.79 33.98 29.43
C LYS A 438 3.20 34.11 30.01
N LEU A 439 4.15 33.32 29.53
CA LEU A 439 5.51 33.37 30.00
C LEU A 439 6.26 34.58 29.42
N GLN A 440 7.07 35.23 30.25
CA GLN A 440 7.91 36.36 29.85
C GLN A 440 9.35 36.15 30.31
N PRO A 441 10.33 36.65 29.58
CA PRO A 441 11.72 36.62 30.04
C PRO A 441 11.86 37.27 31.42
N GLY A 442 12.66 36.64 32.26
CA GLY A 442 12.86 37.04 33.68
C GLY A 442 11.92 36.40 34.69
N MET A 443 10.85 35.70 34.25
CA MET A 443 9.96 35.01 35.17
C MET A 443 10.68 33.81 35.81
N VAL A 444 10.57 33.73 37.13
CA VAL A 444 11.05 32.58 37.90
C VAL A 444 9.95 31.50 37.92
N MET A 445 10.36 30.28 37.68
CA MET A 445 9.48 29.12 37.69
C MET A 445 9.70 28.27 38.93
N GLN A 446 8.61 27.82 39.57
CA GLN A 446 8.68 26.88 40.67
C GLN A 446 8.92 25.47 40.11
N VAL A 447 9.92 24.77 40.66
CA VAL A 447 10.22 23.38 40.29
C VAL A 447 9.31 22.47 41.10
N ASN A 448 8.45 21.70 40.43
CA ASN A 448 7.58 20.72 41.10
C ASN A 448 8.25 19.35 41.14
N ALA A 449 8.97 18.97 40.08
CA ALA A 449 9.74 17.73 40.00
C ALA A 449 10.80 17.83 38.87
N LEU A 450 11.89 17.09 39.05
CA LEU A 450 12.85 16.77 38.00
C LEU A 450 12.74 15.26 37.73
N GLU A 451 12.26 14.93 36.54
CA GLU A 451 12.00 13.53 36.16
C GLU A 451 13.13 13.08 35.22
N LYS A 452 13.84 12.03 35.60
CA LYS A 452 14.87 11.39 34.76
C LYS A 452 14.33 10.05 34.25
N GLU A 453 14.54 9.77 32.99
CA GLU A 453 14.10 8.53 32.37
C GLU A 453 15.22 7.95 31.49
N GLN A 454 15.48 6.64 31.70
CA GLN A 454 16.43 5.87 30.91
C GLN A 454 15.76 5.38 29.63
N HIS A 455 16.41 5.53 28.50
CA HIS A 455 15.96 5.07 27.22
C HIS A 455 17.08 4.30 26.52
N PHE A 456 16.68 3.49 25.55
CA PHE A 456 17.59 2.83 24.63
C PHE A 456 17.13 3.15 23.21
N THR A 457 18.07 3.41 22.31
CA THR A 457 17.77 3.55 20.89
C THR A 457 17.06 2.30 20.39
N GLN A 458 16.12 2.48 19.48
CA GLN A 458 15.31 1.38 18.95
C GLN A 458 15.79 1.02 17.54
N PRO A 459 15.74 -0.26 17.16
CA PRO A 459 16.03 -0.66 15.78
C PRO A 459 15.04 0.00 14.82
N PRO A 460 15.38 0.07 13.51
CA PRO A 460 14.42 0.50 12.52
C PRO A 460 13.17 -0.39 12.56
N ALA A 461 12.02 0.19 12.29
CA ALA A 461 10.77 -0.56 12.29
C ALA A 461 10.71 -1.53 11.11
N HIS A 462 10.07 -2.71 11.33
CA HIS A 462 9.72 -3.61 10.24
C HIS A 462 8.93 -2.88 9.15
N TYR A 463 9.07 -3.31 7.92
CA TYR A 463 8.22 -2.80 6.87
C TYR A 463 6.75 -3.15 7.12
N THR A 464 5.88 -2.19 6.83
CA THR A 464 4.45 -2.41 6.57
C THR A 464 4.22 -2.39 5.07
N GLU A 465 3.04 -2.78 4.58
CA GLU A 465 2.73 -2.60 3.15
C GLU A 465 2.90 -1.14 2.70
N ALA A 466 2.54 -0.18 3.55
CA ALA A 466 2.66 1.25 3.27
C ALA A 466 4.13 1.70 3.14
N THR A 467 4.96 1.33 4.12
CA THR A 467 6.37 1.76 4.14
C THR A 467 7.20 1.01 3.10
N LEU A 468 6.82 -0.23 2.74
CA LEU A 468 7.46 -0.95 1.63
C LEU A 468 7.13 -0.31 0.27
N VAL A 469 5.86 0.05 0.02
CA VAL A 469 5.48 0.77 -1.21
C VAL A 469 6.25 2.09 -1.32
N ARG A 470 6.36 2.83 -0.21
CA ARG A 470 7.13 4.07 -0.17
C ARG A 470 8.62 3.84 -0.48
N ALA A 471 9.24 2.86 0.15
CA ALA A 471 10.65 2.53 -0.07
C ALA A 471 10.90 2.07 -1.52
N MET A 472 10.00 1.28 -2.11
CA MET A 472 10.08 0.88 -3.52
C MET A 472 9.96 2.10 -4.45
N GLU A 473 9.03 3.03 -4.19
CA GLU A 473 8.86 4.26 -4.96
C GLU A 473 10.10 5.15 -4.88
N GLU A 474 10.63 5.40 -3.68
CA GLU A 474 11.83 6.20 -3.43
C GLU A 474 13.07 5.59 -4.12
N ALA A 475 13.15 4.27 -4.19
CA ALA A 475 14.22 3.56 -4.89
C ALA A 475 13.98 3.41 -6.41
N GLY A 476 12.87 3.89 -6.95
CA GLY A 476 12.52 3.75 -8.38
C GLY A 476 12.11 2.34 -8.81
N ILE A 477 11.81 1.45 -7.85
CA ILE A 477 11.49 0.03 -8.06
C ILE A 477 10.00 -0.16 -8.23
N GLY A 478 9.59 -0.68 -9.36
CA GLY A 478 8.18 -0.86 -9.71
C GLY A 478 7.51 0.42 -10.21
N ARG A 479 6.22 0.32 -10.48
CA ARG A 479 5.36 1.41 -11.01
C ARG A 479 3.95 1.26 -10.43
N PRO A 480 3.05 2.23 -10.60
CA PRO A 480 1.68 2.17 -10.10
C PRO A 480 0.95 0.85 -10.34
N SER A 481 1.22 0.18 -11.45
CA SER A 481 0.62 -1.11 -11.79
C SER A 481 1.21 -2.31 -11.03
N THR A 482 2.38 -2.19 -10.39
CA THR A 482 3.13 -3.34 -9.84
C THR A 482 3.26 -3.37 -8.32
N TYR A 483 3.13 -2.27 -7.60
CA TYR A 483 3.31 -2.25 -6.14
C TYR A 483 2.43 -3.31 -5.44
N ALA A 484 1.11 -3.21 -5.58
CA ALA A 484 0.18 -4.12 -4.95
C ALA A 484 0.31 -5.58 -5.43
N PRO A 485 0.45 -5.88 -6.75
CA PRO A 485 0.71 -7.23 -7.22
C PRO A 485 1.99 -7.84 -6.67
N THR A 486 3.09 -7.09 -6.59
CA THR A 486 4.36 -7.57 -6.05
C THR A 486 4.22 -8.03 -4.60
N ILE A 487 3.66 -7.18 -3.74
CA ILE A 487 3.44 -7.52 -2.33
C ILE A 487 2.51 -8.74 -2.21
N ALA A 488 1.43 -8.78 -3.00
CA ALA A 488 0.53 -9.92 -3.00
C ALA A 488 1.22 -11.22 -3.43
N VAL A 489 2.11 -11.18 -4.41
CA VAL A 489 2.85 -12.37 -4.87
C VAL A 489 3.78 -12.90 -3.79
N ILE A 490 4.63 -12.07 -3.19
CA ILE A 490 5.60 -12.52 -2.16
C ILE A 490 4.88 -13.04 -0.91
N MET A 491 3.71 -12.48 -0.55
CA MET A 491 2.84 -13.00 0.51
C MET A 491 2.21 -14.34 0.12
N ASN A 492 1.65 -14.47 -1.10
CA ASN A 492 1.02 -15.70 -1.57
C ASN A 492 2.01 -16.85 -1.77
N ARG A 493 3.28 -16.53 -2.03
CA ARG A 493 4.39 -17.51 -2.08
C ARG A 493 4.91 -17.89 -0.71
N HIS A 494 4.39 -17.25 0.35
CA HIS A 494 4.85 -17.42 1.72
C HIS A 494 6.34 -17.09 1.93
N TYR A 495 6.88 -16.17 1.14
CA TYR A 495 8.22 -15.62 1.37
C TYR A 495 8.21 -14.65 2.54
N ILE A 496 7.08 -13.98 2.74
CA ILE A 496 6.80 -13.11 3.88
C ILE A 496 5.44 -13.43 4.48
N ILE A 497 5.30 -13.09 5.75
CA ILE A 497 4.03 -13.10 6.48
C ILE A 497 3.70 -11.71 6.98
N LYS A 498 2.43 -11.46 7.24
CA LYS A 498 1.95 -10.22 7.83
C LYS A 498 1.36 -10.48 9.20
N GLU A 499 1.98 -9.92 10.22
CA GLU A 499 1.48 -9.96 11.60
C GLU A 499 1.11 -8.54 12.04
N ASN A 500 -0.11 -8.35 12.47
CA ASN A 500 -0.70 -7.04 12.72
C ASN A 500 -0.62 -6.15 11.47
N LYS A 501 0.36 -5.25 11.39
CA LYS A 501 0.62 -4.41 10.21
C LYS A 501 2.00 -4.68 9.60
N ASN A 502 2.88 -5.32 10.35
CA ASN A 502 4.27 -5.56 10.00
C ASN A 502 4.42 -6.76 9.06
N LEU A 503 5.41 -6.66 8.18
CA LEU A 503 5.82 -7.72 7.28
C LEU A 503 7.09 -8.35 7.85
N PHE A 504 7.11 -9.68 7.94
CA PHE A 504 8.23 -10.47 8.41
C PHE A 504 8.66 -11.44 7.32
N VAL A 505 9.96 -11.65 7.16
CA VAL A 505 10.47 -12.69 6.28
C VAL A 505 10.24 -14.07 6.92
N THR A 506 10.01 -15.07 6.10
CA THR A 506 9.94 -16.47 6.54
C THR A 506 11.26 -17.18 6.24
N GLU A 507 11.53 -18.31 6.90
CA GLU A 507 12.68 -19.17 6.57
C GLU A 507 12.73 -19.48 5.05
N LEU A 508 11.58 -19.75 4.44
CA LEU A 508 11.50 -19.96 2.99
C LEU A 508 11.88 -18.70 2.20
N GLY A 509 11.48 -17.51 2.69
CA GLY A 509 11.85 -16.24 2.09
C GLY A 509 13.35 -15.99 2.15
N GLU A 510 13.97 -16.24 3.31
CA GLU A 510 15.42 -16.12 3.50
C GLU A 510 16.20 -17.07 2.57
N VAL A 511 15.78 -18.33 2.48
CA VAL A 511 16.40 -19.31 1.58
C VAL A 511 16.31 -18.87 0.13
N VAL A 512 15.13 -18.41 -0.32
CA VAL A 512 14.93 -17.93 -1.69
C VAL A 512 15.75 -16.67 -1.95
N ASN A 513 15.77 -15.71 -1.01
CA ASN A 513 16.58 -14.50 -1.12
C ASN A 513 18.08 -14.84 -1.20
N GLY A 514 18.58 -15.70 -0.32
CA GLY A 514 20.00 -16.12 -0.31
C GLY A 514 20.42 -16.82 -1.59
N ILE A 515 19.54 -17.63 -2.22
CA ILE A 515 19.79 -18.21 -3.54
C ILE A 515 19.87 -17.11 -4.60
N MET A 516 18.92 -16.17 -4.57
CA MET A 516 18.88 -15.08 -5.54
C MET A 516 20.10 -14.16 -5.43
N GLU A 517 20.54 -13.84 -4.23
CA GLU A 517 21.76 -13.02 -3.99
C GLU A 517 23.04 -13.71 -4.47
N LYS A 518 23.16 -15.01 -4.22
CA LYS A 518 24.36 -15.80 -4.61
C LYS A 518 24.43 -16.05 -6.11
N ALA A 519 23.30 -16.40 -6.74
CA ALA A 519 23.28 -16.84 -8.12
C ALA A 519 22.89 -15.75 -9.11
N PHE A 520 22.11 -14.75 -8.67
CA PHE A 520 21.55 -13.70 -9.51
C PHE A 520 21.67 -12.31 -8.85
N PRO A 521 22.89 -11.89 -8.42
CA PRO A 521 23.08 -10.64 -7.69
C PRO A 521 22.56 -9.43 -8.47
N THR A 522 22.72 -9.40 -9.79
CA THR A 522 22.24 -8.34 -10.66
C THR A 522 20.70 -8.22 -10.64
N ILE A 523 19.99 -9.37 -10.63
CA ILE A 523 18.51 -9.37 -10.64
C ILE A 523 17.93 -8.82 -9.35
N VAL A 524 18.62 -8.98 -8.22
CA VAL A 524 18.17 -8.48 -6.91
C VAL A 524 18.81 -7.14 -6.55
N ASP A 525 19.61 -6.57 -7.42
CA ASP A 525 20.16 -5.23 -7.24
C ASP A 525 19.08 -4.15 -7.45
N THR A 526 18.98 -3.24 -6.48
CA THR A 526 17.97 -2.18 -6.49
C THR A 526 18.20 -1.19 -7.61
N LYS A 527 19.46 -0.81 -7.87
CA LYS A 527 19.84 0.15 -8.93
C LYS A 527 19.61 -0.43 -10.31
N PHE A 528 19.95 -1.71 -10.48
CA PHE A 528 19.70 -2.42 -11.74
C PHE A 528 18.21 -2.44 -12.07
N THR A 529 17.36 -2.80 -11.08
CA THR A 529 15.91 -2.84 -11.29
C THR A 529 15.33 -1.45 -11.55
N ALA A 530 15.78 -0.42 -10.85
CA ALA A 530 15.39 0.96 -11.11
C ALA A 530 15.80 1.42 -12.52
N ASN A 531 17.02 1.12 -12.97
CA ASN A 531 17.48 1.41 -14.32
C ASN A 531 16.64 0.69 -15.37
N MET A 532 16.27 -0.57 -15.14
CA MET A 532 15.41 -1.32 -16.04
C MET A 532 14.00 -0.70 -16.15
N GLU A 533 13.40 -0.23 -15.05
CA GLU A 533 12.14 0.51 -15.09
C GLU A 533 12.28 1.84 -15.85
N PHE A 534 13.42 2.52 -15.72
CA PHE A 534 13.73 3.71 -16.49
C PHE A 534 13.85 3.40 -17.99
N LEU A 535 14.53 2.32 -18.38
CA LEU A 535 14.62 1.89 -19.78
C LEU A 535 13.25 1.55 -20.37
N LEU A 536 12.38 0.90 -19.59
CA LEU A 536 11.00 0.61 -20.04
C LEU A 536 10.17 1.90 -20.25
N ASP A 537 10.37 2.92 -19.45
CA ASP A 537 9.73 4.23 -19.65
C ASP A 537 10.32 4.93 -20.89
N SER A 538 11.65 4.84 -21.09
CA SER A 538 12.34 5.37 -22.30
C SER A 538 11.90 4.70 -23.60
N ILE A 539 11.56 3.39 -23.56
CA ILE A 539 10.90 2.71 -24.71
C ILE A 539 9.53 3.34 -24.98
N GLY A 540 8.73 3.56 -23.93
CA GLY A 540 7.41 4.19 -24.07
C GLY A 540 7.46 5.62 -24.63
N GLU A 541 8.57 6.32 -24.46
CA GLU A 541 8.84 7.63 -25.05
C GLU A 541 9.43 7.54 -26.49
N GLY A 542 9.72 6.35 -26.96
CA GLY A 542 10.33 6.13 -28.30
C GLY A 542 11.83 6.46 -28.37
N SER A 543 12.50 6.70 -27.23
CA SER A 543 13.92 7.06 -27.19
C SER A 543 14.87 5.85 -27.20
N VAL A 544 14.37 4.64 -26.87
CA VAL A 544 15.13 3.38 -26.83
C VAL A 544 14.35 2.29 -27.57
N PRO A 545 14.96 1.56 -28.50
CA PRO A 545 14.33 0.39 -29.12
C PRO A 545 14.15 -0.74 -28.10
N TRP A 546 12.98 -1.35 -28.04
CA TRP A 546 12.68 -2.40 -27.08
C TRP A 546 13.56 -3.66 -27.23
N LYS A 547 13.91 -4.04 -28.47
CA LYS A 547 14.75 -5.19 -28.77
C LYS A 547 16.14 -5.05 -28.16
N THR A 548 16.74 -3.87 -28.24
CA THR A 548 18.06 -3.59 -27.65
C THR A 548 18.10 -3.90 -26.15
N VAL A 549 17.03 -3.60 -25.42
CA VAL A 549 16.95 -3.91 -23.98
C VAL A 549 16.91 -5.43 -23.76
N ILE A 550 16.20 -6.17 -24.60
CA ILE A 550 16.08 -7.62 -24.52
C ILE A 550 17.42 -8.31 -24.90
N GLU A 551 18.04 -7.87 -25.99
CA GLU A 551 19.34 -8.37 -26.50
C GLU A 551 20.45 -8.21 -25.47
N ASN A 552 20.48 -7.10 -24.76
CA ASN A 552 21.47 -6.82 -23.72
C ASN A 552 21.21 -7.60 -22.41
N PHE A 553 19.98 -8.03 -22.16
CA PHE A 553 19.61 -8.69 -20.92
C PHE A 553 19.63 -10.23 -21.00
N TYR A 554 19.19 -10.80 -22.11
CA TYR A 554 18.97 -12.25 -22.24
C TYR A 554 20.25 -13.07 -22.10
N PRO A 555 21.39 -12.75 -22.79
CA PRO A 555 22.60 -13.57 -22.72
C PRO A 555 23.15 -13.66 -21.29
N ASP A 556 23.23 -12.55 -20.57
CA ASP A 556 23.74 -12.51 -19.20
C ASP A 556 22.87 -13.34 -18.25
N LEU A 557 21.54 -13.31 -18.45
CA LEU A 557 20.62 -14.12 -17.66
C LEU A 557 20.78 -15.62 -17.98
N ASP A 558 20.93 -15.99 -19.26
CA ASP A 558 21.06 -17.37 -19.68
C ASP A 558 22.35 -17.99 -19.12
N GLU A 559 23.46 -17.26 -19.21
CA GLU A 559 24.74 -17.67 -18.61
C GLU A 559 24.63 -17.84 -17.10
N ALA A 560 24.02 -16.84 -16.39
CA ALA A 560 23.83 -16.92 -14.95
C ALA A 560 22.96 -18.12 -14.52
N VAL A 561 21.90 -18.44 -15.28
CA VAL A 561 21.06 -19.62 -15.02
C VAL A 561 21.83 -20.92 -15.25
N ALA A 562 22.60 -21.02 -16.33
CA ALA A 562 23.42 -22.20 -16.62
C ALA A 562 24.50 -22.44 -15.56
N GLU A 563 25.10 -21.37 -15.05
CA GLU A 563 26.08 -21.42 -13.97
C GLU A 563 25.41 -21.83 -12.64
N ALA A 564 24.28 -21.22 -12.32
CA ALA A 564 23.49 -21.51 -11.11
C ALA A 564 23.01 -22.97 -11.06
N GLN A 565 22.61 -23.56 -12.20
CA GLN A 565 22.23 -24.97 -12.28
C GLN A 565 23.38 -25.91 -11.82
N LYS A 566 24.62 -25.55 -12.17
CA LYS A 566 25.83 -26.35 -11.83
C LYS A 566 26.29 -26.14 -10.39
N LYS A 567 26.26 -24.90 -9.89
CA LYS A 567 26.88 -24.52 -8.61
C LYS A 567 25.95 -24.60 -7.40
N LEU A 568 24.64 -24.42 -7.60
CA LEU A 568 23.70 -24.41 -6.47
C LEU A 568 23.44 -25.80 -5.94
N GLU A 569 23.59 -25.94 -4.63
CA GLU A 569 23.21 -27.14 -3.89
C GLU A 569 21.69 -27.19 -3.65
N THR A 570 21.17 -28.38 -3.39
CA THR A 570 19.76 -28.55 -3.03
C THR A 570 19.57 -28.19 -1.56
N VAL A 571 18.75 -27.20 -1.30
CA VAL A 571 18.39 -26.74 0.05
C VAL A 571 17.05 -27.35 0.44
N LYS A 572 17.03 -28.15 1.49
CA LYS A 572 15.77 -28.64 2.08
C LYS A 572 15.32 -27.66 3.16
N VAL A 573 14.27 -26.93 2.90
CA VAL A 573 13.57 -26.19 3.96
C VAL A 573 12.85 -27.22 4.81
N ALA A 574 13.20 -27.30 6.08
CA ALA A 574 12.54 -28.21 7.01
C ALA A 574 11.07 -27.85 7.16
N ASP A 575 10.20 -28.85 7.09
CA ASP A 575 8.80 -28.62 7.43
C ASP A 575 8.69 -28.40 8.96
N GLU A 576 7.92 -27.41 9.37
CA GLU A 576 7.67 -27.16 10.80
C GLU A 576 6.93 -28.35 11.42
N VAL A 577 7.62 -29.10 12.27
CA VAL A 577 7.07 -30.28 12.94
C VAL A 577 6.17 -29.83 14.08
N THR A 578 4.99 -30.46 14.19
CA THR A 578 4.03 -30.18 15.26
C THR A 578 3.92 -31.35 16.24
N ASP A 579 3.34 -31.09 17.40
CA ASP A 579 3.01 -32.14 18.38
C ASP A 579 1.80 -32.99 17.98
N GLU A 580 1.12 -32.63 16.88
CA GLU A 580 -0.02 -33.39 16.36
C GLU A 580 0.42 -34.69 15.70
N ILE A 581 -0.13 -35.81 16.16
CA ILE A 581 0.23 -37.13 15.67
C ILE A 581 -0.71 -37.53 14.52
N CYS A 582 -0.14 -38.14 13.51
CA CYS A 582 -0.89 -38.71 12.41
C CYS A 582 -1.62 -39.98 12.87
N GLU A 583 -2.93 -40.01 12.81
CA GLU A 583 -3.78 -41.11 13.24
C GLU A 583 -3.59 -42.39 12.41
N VAL A 584 -3.00 -42.25 11.20
CA VAL A 584 -2.80 -43.38 10.28
C VAL A 584 -1.46 -44.08 10.52
N CYS A 585 -0.37 -43.34 10.78
CA CYS A 585 0.98 -43.91 10.83
C CYS A 585 1.81 -43.50 12.07
N GLY A 586 1.23 -42.76 13.01
CA GLY A 586 1.85 -42.38 14.29
C GLY A 586 2.97 -41.34 14.21
N ARG A 587 3.31 -40.78 13.03
CA ARG A 587 4.35 -39.75 12.89
C ARG A 587 3.80 -38.39 13.27
N ASN A 588 4.64 -37.51 13.80
CA ASN A 588 4.31 -36.14 14.03
C ASN A 588 3.96 -35.45 12.69
N MET A 589 2.83 -34.75 12.65
CA MET A 589 2.41 -34.02 11.46
C MET A 589 3.21 -32.73 11.31
N VAL A 590 3.37 -32.31 10.07
CA VAL A 590 4.10 -31.08 9.71
C VAL A 590 3.16 -30.05 9.13
N ILE A 591 3.46 -28.77 9.36
CA ILE A 591 2.71 -27.67 8.77
C ILE A 591 3.09 -27.54 7.30
N LYS A 592 2.10 -27.62 6.44
CA LYS A 592 2.24 -27.32 5.01
C LYS A 592 1.30 -26.19 4.59
N TYR A 593 1.66 -25.54 3.50
CA TYR A 593 0.88 -24.43 2.94
C TYR A 593 0.18 -24.90 1.65
N GLY A 594 -1.14 -24.78 1.63
CA GLY A 594 -1.99 -25.13 0.49
C GLY A 594 -2.76 -23.90 -0.05
N PRO A 595 -3.56 -24.08 -1.10
CA PRO A 595 -4.36 -22.99 -1.70
C PRO A 595 -5.30 -22.28 -0.72
N HIS A 596 -5.67 -22.94 0.38
CA HIS A 596 -6.57 -22.40 1.40
C HIS A 596 -5.86 -21.98 2.71
N GLY A 597 -4.53 -21.98 2.73
CA GLY A 597 -3.71 -21.63 3.90
C GLY A 597 -2.96 -22.81 4.50
N LYS A 598 -2.53 -22.64 5.77
CA LYS A 598 -1.82 -23.69 6.53
C LYS A 598 -2.72 -24.91 6.74
N PHE A 599 -2.13 -26.11 6.61
CA PHE A 599 -2.73 -27.37 6.98
C PHE A 599 -1.69 -28.32 7.54
N LEU A 600 -2.11 -29.30 8.31
CA LEU A 600 -1.25 -30.35 8.81
C LEU A 600 -1.19 -31.50 7.79
N ALA A 601 0.00 -31.94 7.44
CA ALA A 601 0.24 -33.07 6.55
C ALA A 601 1.13 -34.10 7.23
N CYS A 602 0.90 -35.37 6.93
CA CYS A 602 1.80 -36.40 7.36
C CYS A 602 3.11 -36.38 6.55
N PRO A 603 4.30 -36.36 7.19
CA PRO A 603 5.57 -36.40 6.48
C PRO A 603 5.83 -37.74 5.77
N GLY A 604 5.03 -38.75 6.00
CA GLY A 604 5.10 -40.05 5.34
C GLY A 604 4.55 -40.09 3.91
N PHE A 605 4.25 -38.96 3.29
CA PHE A 605 3.86 -38.92 1.88
C PHE A 605 5.01 -39.44 0.97
N PRO A 606 4.73 -40.25 -0.07
CA PRO A 606 3.40 -40.61 -0.62
C PRO A 606 2.70 -41.81 0.06
N ASP A 607 3.34 -42.54 0.97
CA ASP A 607 2.80 -43.74 1.60
C ASP A 607 1.66 -43.44 2.56
N CYS A 608 1.78 -42.33 3.30
CA CYS A 608 0.69 -41.80 4.14
C CYS A 608 0.25 -40.43 3.65
N ARG A 609 -1.00 -40.35 3.20
CA ARG A 609 -1.58 -39.12 2.63
C ARG A 609 -2.49 -38.37 3.61
N ASN A 610 -2.40 -38.66 4.90
CA ASN A 610 -3.25 -38.05 5.89
C ASN A 610 -2.99 -36.54 6.04
N THR A 611 -4.07 -35.75 6.05
CA THR A 611 -4.01 -34.29 6.22
C THR A 611 -5.11 -33.85 7.17
N LYS A 612 -4.81 -32.84 8.01
CA LYS A 612 -5.76 -32.20 8.94
C LYS A 612 -5.77 -30.69 8.74
N PRO A 613 -6.88 -30.00 9.03
CA PRO A 613 -6.87 -28.54 9.11
C PRO A 613 -5.91 -28.06 10.19
N TYR A 614 -5.08 -27.05 9.88
CA TYR A 614 -4.30 -26.36 10.90
C TYR A 614 -5.22 -25.46 11.73
N LEU A 615 -5.29 -25.70 13.03
CA LEU A 615 -6.10 -24.95 13.97
C LEU A 615 -5.21 -24.11 14.87
N GLU A 616 -5.20 -22.80 14.65
CA GLU A 616 -4.44 -21.83 15.46
C GLU A 616 -5.05 -21.76 16.87
N LYS A 617 -4.39 -22.40 17.85
CA LYS A 617 -4.80 -22.38 19.25
C LYS A 617 -4.56 -20.99 19.87
N ILE A 618 -5.49 -20.49 20.67
CA ILE A 618 -5.38 -19.19 21.34
C ILE A 618 -4.95 -19.30 22.81
N GLY A 619 -4.58 -20.50 23.28
CA GLY A 619 -4.15 -20.76 24.65
C GLY A 619 -5.28 -20.64 25.70
N VAL A 620 -6.55 -20.73 25.26
CA VAL A 620 -7.73 -20.64 26.14
C VAL A 620 -8.54 -21.90 26.03
N ALA A 621 -8.92 -22.50 27.18
CA ALA A 621 -9.77 -23.66 27.22
C ALA A 621 -11.24 -23.30 26.94
N CYS A 622 -11.93 -24.17 26.22
CA CYS A 622 -13.35 -24.02 25.94
C CYS A 622 -14.18 -24.09 27.23
N PRO A 623 -15.04 -23.10 27.50
CA PRO A 623 -15.85 -23.08 28.71
C PRO A 623 -16.94 -24.17 28.74
N LYS A 624 -17.25 -24.81 27.58
CA LYS A 624 -18.24 -25.89 27.48
C LYS A 624 -17.62 -27.28 27.66
N CYS A 625 -16.45 -27.57 27.08
CA CYS A 625 -15.90 -28.92 27.02
C CYS A 625 -14.43 -29.03 27.42
N GLY A 626 -13.76 -27.92 27.79
CA GLY A 626 -12.37 -27.91 28.22
C GLY A 626 -11.32 -28.07 27.11
N LYS A 627 -11.71 -28.41 25.85
CA LYS A 627 -10.78 -28.49 24.71
C LYS A 627 -10.29 -27.06 24.31
N ASP A 628 -9.22 -27.00 23.53
CA ASP A 628 -8.66 -25.70 23.08
C ASP A 628 -9.65 -24.87 22.28
N LEU A 629 -9.65 -23.56 22.50
CA LEU A 629 -10.27 -22.61 21.58
C LEU A 629 -9.28 -22.25 20.47
N VAL A 630 -9.81 -22.21 19.25
CA VAL A 630 -9.03 -22.00 18.01
C VAL A 630 -9.62 -20.92 17.15
N VAL A 631 -8.76 -20.27 16.36
CA VAL A 631 -9.19 -19.31 15.35
C VAL A 631 -9.79 -20.04 14.16
N ARG A 632 -11.00 -19.63 13.76
CA ARG A 632 -11.70 -20.14 12.58
C ARG A 632 -12.13 -18.98 11.66
N LYS A 633 -12.45 -19.29 10.41
CA LYS A 633 -13.00 -18.33 9.45
C LYS A 633 -14.40 -18.74 9.03
N SER A 634 -15.33 -17.82 9.05
CA SER A 634 -16.68 -18.02 8.51
C SER A 634 -16.66 -18.15 6.98
N LYS A 635 -17.73 -18.63 6.34
CA LYS A 635 -17.88 -18.68 4.87
C LYS A 635 -17.66 -17.32 4.19
N LYS A 636 -17.89 -16.22 4.90
CA LYS A 636 -17.63 -14.84 4.44
C LYS A 636 -16.22 -14.33 4.78
N GLY A 637 -15.29 -15.21 5.23
CA GLY A 637 -13.91 -14.88 5.55
C GLY A 637 -13.69 -14.15 6.89
N ARG A 638 -14.75 -13.89 7.70
CA ARG A 638 -14.62 -13.22 8.99
C ARG A 638 -14.06 -14.18 10.05
N ARG A 639 -13.03 -13.77 10.78
CA ARG A 639 -12.46 -14.50 11.93
C ARG A 639 -13.49 -14.62 13.06
N TYR A 640 -13.53 -15.80 13.69
CA TYR A 640 -14.22 -16.06 14.93
C TYR A 640 -13.46 -17.11 15.74
N TYR A 641 -13.77 -17.25 17.00
CA TYR A 641 -13.14 -18.20 17.92
C TYR A 641 -14.11 -19.34 18.19
N GLY A 642 -13.69 -20.57 17.94
CA GLY A 642 -14.53 -21.74 18.11
C GLY A 642 -13.80 -22.84 18.86
N CYS A 643 -14.53 -23.83 19.38
CA CYS A 643 -13.94 -24.99 20.00
C CYS A 643 -13.24 -25.89 18.98
N SER A 644 -12.06 -26.43 19.33
CA SER A 644 -11.38 -27.45 18.53
C SER A 644 -12.17 -28.76 18.41
N GLY A 645 -13.05 -29.02 19.37
CA GLY A 645 -13.93 -30.18 19.40
C GLY A 645 -15.20 -30.10 18.57
N TYR A 646 -15.33 -29.10 17.66
CA TYR A 646 -16.44 -29.07 16.70
C TYR A 646 -16.37 -30.27 15.73
N PRO A 647 -17.45 -30.98 15.43
CA PRO A 647 -18.86 -30.62 15.68
C PRO A 647 -19.43 -30.99 17.05
N ASP A 648 -18.74 -31.80 17.85
CA ASP A 648 -19.27 -32.29 19.15
C ASP A 648 -19.46 -31.15 20.17
N CYS A 649 -18.70 -30.06 20.04
CA CYS A 649 -18.84 -28.84 20.83
C CYS A 649 -19.04 -27.63 19.93
N ASP A 650 -20.17 -26.95 20.06
CA ASP A 650 -20.62 -25.83 19.25
C ASP A 650 -20.21 -24.45 19.79
N PHE A 651 -19.32 -24.38 20.78
CA PHE A 651 -18.91 -23.11 21.36
C PHE A 651 -18.28 -22.22 20.28
N MET A 652 -18.78 -20.98 20.16
CA MET A 652 -18.22 -19.96 19.29
C MET A 652 -18.33 -18.55 19.90
N SER A 653 -17.37 -17.70 19.56
CA SER A 653 -17.36 -16.28 19.90
C SER A 653 -16.79 -15.43 18.79
N TRP A 654 -17.39 -14.25 18.57
CA TRP A 654 -16.85 -13.23 17.65
C TRP A 654 -15.80 -12.35 18.29
N THR A 655 -15.72 -12.33 19.63
CA THR A 655 -14.76 -11.57 20.42
C THR A 655 -13.73 -12.54 20.99
N LYS A 656 -12.45 -12.15 20.99
CA LYS A 656 -11.37 -13.03 21.46
C LYS A 656 -11.57 -13.37 22.93
N PRO A 657 -11.70 -14.66 23.29
CA PRO A 657 -11.71 -15.11 24.67
C PRO A 657 -10.34 -14.91 25.33
N SER A 658 -10.32 -14.50 26.58
CA SER A 658 -9.13 -14.39 27.41
C SER A 658 -8.93 -15.63 28.27
N ALA A 659 -7.67 -15.95 28.58
CA ALA A 659 -7.35 -17.00 29.54
C ALA A 659 -7.76 -16.62 30.98
N GLU A 660 -7.92 -15.33 31.26
CA GLU A 660 -8.35 -14.83 32.56
C GLU A 660 -9.84 -15.06 32.77
N LYS A 661 -10.16 -15.49 33.96
CA LYS A 661 -11.55 -15.64 34.44
C LYS A 661 -12.00 -14.38 35.17
N CYS A 662 -13.29 -14.10 35.08
CA CYS A 662 -13.89 -12.97 35.80
C CYS A 662 -13.72 -13.14 37.31
N PRO A 663 -13.12 -12.18 38.04
CA PRO A 663 -12.92 -12.29 39.48
C PRO A 663 -14.23 -12.23 40.30
N ARG A 664 -15.34 -11.77 39.69
CA ARG A 664 -16.66 -11.72 40.37
C ARG A 664 -17.45 -13.02 40.20
N CYS A 665 -17.48 -13.62 39.01
CA CYS A 665 -18.36 -14.75 38.74
C CYS A 665 -17.66 -15.99 38.19
N GLY A 666 -16.34 -15.96 38.00
CA GLY A 666 -15.53 -17.08 37.48
C GLY A 666 -15.74 -17.43 36.00
N LYS A 667 -16.64 -16.72 35.28
CA LYS A 667 -16.89 -16.96 33.88
C LYS A 667 -15.75 -16.42 33.02
N ILE A 668 -15.67 -16.88 31.76
CA ILE A 668 -14.66 -16.43 30.77
C ILE A 668 -14.79 -14.94 30.50
N MET A 669 -13.67 -14.27 30.24
CA MET A 669 -13.65 -12.87 29.83
C MET A 669 -13.31 -12.73 28.35
N TYR A 670 -13.70 -11.61 27.74
CA TYR A 670 -13.45 -11.29 26.34
C TYR A 670 -12.61 -10.05 26.19
N GLU A 671 -11.64 -10.09 25.28
CA GLU A 671 -10.78 -8.95 24.94
C GLU A 671 -11.50 -7.98 23.98
N LYS A 672 -11.68 -6.71 24.38
CA LYS A 672 -12.22 -5.65 23.53
C LYS A 672 -11.37 -4.40 23.64
N GLY A 673 -10.42 -4.26 22.70
CA GLY A 673 -9.39 -3.20 22.76
C GLY A 673 -8.49 -3.37 23.99
N LYS A 674 -8.36 -2.35 24.83
CA LYS A 674 -7.61 -2.38 26.09
C LYS A 674 -8.47 -2.79 27.29
N LYS A 675 -9.58 -3.49 27.10
CA LYS A 675 -10.50 -3.89 28.16
C LYS A 675 -10.81 -5.37 28.10
N LEU A 676 -10.90 -5.98 29.27
CA LEU A 676 -11.46 -7.32 29.47
C LEU A 676 -12.89 -7.19 30.00
N LEU A 677 -13.82 -7.83 29.33
CA LEU A 677 -15.26 -7.80 29.63
C LEU A 677 -15.70 -9.18 30.06
N CYS A 678 -16.44 -9.29 31.16
CA CYS A 678 -17.06 -10.54 31.55
C CYS A 678 -18.03 -11.03 30.46
N SER A 679 -18.06 -12.36 30.22
CA SER A 679 -19.01 -12.98 29.28
C SER A 679 -20.45 -12.93 29.76
N ASP A 680 -20.66 -12.69 31.06
CA ASP A 680 -21.98 -12.58 31.68
C ASP A 680 -22.45 -11.13 31.68
N PRO A 681 -23.52 -10.79 30.92
CA PRO A 681 -24.08 -9.45 30.89
C PRO A 681 -24.58 -8.97 32.26
N GLU A 682 -25.09 -9.88 33.11
CA GLU A 682 -25.59 -9.55 34.42
C GLU A 682 -24.46 -9.24 35.43
N CYS A 683 -23.29 -9.86 35.24
CA CYS A 683 -22.12 -9.58 36.06
C CYS A 683 -21.51 -8.21 35.75
N GLY A 684 -21.49 -7.77 34.51
CA GLY A 684 -21.05 -6.45 34.04
C GLY A 684 -19.62 -6.07 34.41
N PHE A 685 -18.77 -7.00 34.86
CA PHE A 685 -17.40 -6.70 35.26
C PHE A 685 -16.54 -6.32 34.07
N VAL A 686 -15.83 -5.19 34.16
CA VAL A 686 -14.90 -4.68 33.16
C VAL A 686 -13.58 -4.32 33.87
N ARG A 687 -12.46 -4.76 33.29
CA ARG A 687 -11.10 -4.38 33.68
C ARG A 687 -10.34 -3.80 32.50
N THR A 688 -9.58 -2.74 32.70
CA THR A 688 -8.62 -2.21 31.73
C THR A 688 -7.31 -2.99 31.86
N VAL A 689 -6.74 -3.43 30.73
CA VAL A 689 -5.46 -4.17 30.65
C VAL A 689 -4.34 -3.21 30.38
#